data_d1519c092c8407ed187e6156c8f7985c
#
_entry.id   d1519c092c8407ed187e6156c8f7985c
#
_cell.length_a   1.000
_cell.length_b   1.000
_cell.length_c   1.000
_cell.angle_alpha   90.00
_cell.angle_beta   90.00
_cell.angle_gamma   90.00
#
_symmetry.space_group_name_H-M   'P 1'
#
loop_
_entity.id
_entity.type
_entity.pdbx_description
1 polymer ?
#
loop_
_entity_poly.entity_id
_entity_poly.type
_entity_poly.pdbx_seq_one_letter_code
_entity_poly.pdbx_strand_id
1 'polypeptide(L)'
;MPTKEKKFNVVEASIEDLHAAIKAGETTLVEVTQSYIDRVRAYNGVSSMLVTENGSEVDSVPGVKRGGHEIIFPTETVHVDNVLPDRNNYKGPPLEFGRMEKTASKGDVYQQFGMIAGIPNAGQVNALSTINIRGERSVTCWGEFDKHPSEGPLPEGAPAVCEIFRQQPDALERAAELDDKYGCNPDLDAMPMYGVTFSFKDPFDTSDMRSTGGADAAYEIDFPAQDHLLVKQLRDKGAIIFAKAVNTEYNGRAGDPGGRNTPDAILPSTLGYQRSTWGGNPSNPYDTTRAASLGSSSGSAVSVSTNLVMASLGEETRASCRGPSNHNAVSLILPHKAMIGFDGGAIGADIYCDRTGVHGKSLDDCAKILDALKDPKEGYYDERDPYTTVPRSSIIKTKFVDNLADKNTRLSLANIRLGLISESLVYPKDSLTEKPIVDAALAEIKNILVHKLNAKLLQSSDPLWNIDKDMDVMKVDFRRALTRLLPVFMPDILFRLDSTGKPFFTDFANAIKPTEFLPGKEFGNGSLDPIDYMVGLSEGSIEPPKNLTIASIQEQKLANTFRYHISQYLLRRASDWKAAGFHEALDNWKALNERSKFWGDDQRAAFKNWEETTDPRNALNGRQGVNERIMLRELLRRIDMMVLLENKLDAFVRLHTPWAPGIIGQPHQYDTIHNLRPESLYGPNAGLSEILVPAGFVTTTYDPVFTLNSDSTRYISKASKNPTYIDAPGLPFSLVFRSEPGTEDILLKIASTYQKASNRRISPPNFGPLST
;
A
#
# COMPACT_ATOMS: atom_id res chain seq x y z
N MET A 1 48.08 10.69 -13.27
CA MET A 1 47.16 9.63 -12.89
C MET A 1 45.83 10.02 -13.48
N PRO A 2 45.14 9.21 -14.28
CA PRO A 2 43.79 9.55 -14.74
C PRO A 2 42.91 9.59 -13.49
N THR A 3 42.20 10.70 -13.33
CA THR A 3 41.11 10.83 -12.35
C THR A 3 40.15 9.68 -12.58
N LYS A 4 39.94 8.82 -11.57
CA LYS A 4 38.84 7.84 -11.61
C LYS A 4 37.57 8.62 -11.95
N GLU A 5 37.02 8.39 -13.12
CA GLU A 5 35.72 8.94 -13.51
C GLU A 5 34.72 8.55 -12.42
N LYS A 6 34.02 9.55 -11.91
CA LYS A 6 33.06 9.37 -10.85
C LYS A 6 31.83 8.69 -11.46
N LYS A 7 31.78 7.36 -11.33
CA LYS A 7 30.64 6.56 -11.82
C LYS A 7 29.33 7.10 -11.23
N PHE A 8 28.27 7.21 -12.05
CA PHE A 8 26.96 7.65 -11.60
C PHE A 8 26.46 6.78 -10.42
N ASN A 9 25.99 7.42 -9.37
CA ASN A 9 25.51 6.73 -8.18
C ASN A 9 23.98 6.73 -8.14
N VAL A 10 23.36 5.56 -8.18
CA VAL A 10 21.91 5.38 -8.16
C VAL A 10 21.26 5.65 -6.78
N VAL A 11 22.07 5.74 -5.70
CA VAL A 11 21.59 5.98 -4.34
C VAL A 11 21.07 7.42 -4.22
N GLU A 12 19.79 7.56 -3.85
CA GLU A 12 19.07 8.83 -3.77
C GLU A 12 19.04 9.66 -5.07
N ALA A 13 19.47 9.10 -6.21
CA ALA A 13 19.36 9.78 -7.49
C ALA A 13 17.89 10.02 -7.87
N SER A 14 17.61 11.22 -8.37
CA SER A 14 16.31 11.57 -8.97
C SER A 14 16.28 11.18 -10.46
N ILE A 15 15.09 11.22 -11.05
CA ILE A 15 14.93 11.07 -12.51
C ILE A 15 15.71 12.17 -13.26
N GLU A 16 15.76 13.36 -12.71
CA GLU A 16 16.54 14.48 -13.30
C GLU A 16 18.04 14.22 -13.27
N ASP A 17 18.57 13.73 -12.14
CA ASP A 17 19.97 13.35 -12.02
C ASP A 17 20.35 12.25 -13.02
N LEU A 18 19.49 11.24 -13.17
CA LEU A 18 19.69 10.18 -14.16
C LEU A 18 19.75 10.74 -15.58
N HIS A 19 18.79 11.53 -15.97
CA HIS A 19 18.73 12.11 -17.32
C HIS A 19 19.89 13.07 -17.59
N ALA A 20 20.32 13.83 -16.57
CA ALA A 20 21.49 14.69 -16.68
C ALA A 20 22.79 13.88 -16.90
N ALA A 21 22.99 12.82 -16.12
CA ALA A 21 24.15 11.94 -16.23
C ALA A 21 24.20 11.22 -17.59
N ILE A 22 23.07 10.73 -18.09
CA ILE A 22 22.99 10.11 -19.42
C ILE A 22 23.35 11.12 -20.51
N LYS A 23 22.77 12.33 -20.49
CA LYS A 23 23.06 13.39 -21.46
C LYS A 23 24.53 13.84 -21.43
N ALA A 24 25.16 13.80 -20.26
CA ALA A 24 26.57 14.11 -20.09
C ALA A 24 27.50 12.94 -20.52
N GLY A 25 26.94 11.76 -20.82
CA GLY A 25 27.74 10.55 -21.10
C GLY A 25 28.45 9.99 -19.87
N GLU A 26 28.00 10.32 -18.67
CA GLU A 26 28.58 9.85 -17.41
C GLU A 26 28.16 8.40 -17.06
N THR A 27 27.09 7.90 -17.68
CA THR A 27 26.57 6.55 -17.50
C THR A 27 25.72 6.12 -18.70
N THR A 28 25.47 4.82 -18.80
CA THR A 28 24.55 4.18 -19.75
C THR A 28 23.39 3.52 -19.01
N LEU A 29 22.31 3.17 -19.72
CA LEU A 29 21.18 2.45 -19.10
C LEU A 29 21.59 1.06 -18.63
N VAL A 30 22.49 0.41 -19.36
CA VAL A 30 23.07 -0.90 -18.94
C VAL A 30 23.79 -0.75 -17.61
N GLU A 31 24.65 0.26 -17.44
CA GLU A 31 25.38 0.49 -16.18
C GLU A 31 24.44 0.81 -15.01
N VAL A 32 23.41 1.62 -15.26
CA VAL A 32 22.38 1.97 -14.27
C VAL A 32 21.58 0.72 -13.86
N THR A 33 21.12 -0.07 -14.83
CA THR A 33 20.37 -1.30 -14.58
C THR A 33 21.21 -2.32 -13.84
N GLN A 34 22.49 -2.50 -14.23
CA GLN A 34 23.44 -3.37 -13.52
C GLN A 34 23.65 -2.91 -12.08
N SER A 35 23.75 -1.60 -11.85
CA SER A 35 23.88 -1.06 -10.48
C SER A 35 22.68 -1.41 -9.60
N TYR A 36 21.46 -1.40 -10.14
CA TYR A 36 20.27 -1.86 -9.43
C TYR A 36 20.27 -3.37 -9.20
N ILE A 37 20.70 -4.18 -10.17
CA ILE A 37 20.86 -5.63 -9.99
C ILE A 37 21.84 -5.93 -8.85
N ASP A 38 22.99 -5.28 -8.84
CA ASP A 38 24.01 -5.46 -7.80
C ASP A 38 23.47 -5.10 -6.41
N ARG A 39 22.71 -4.01 -6.31
CA ARG A 39 22.03 -3.62 -5.06
C ARG A 39 20.97 -4.62 -4.64
N VAL A 40 20.18 -5.13 -5.58
CA VAL A 40 19.17 -6.16 -5.27
C VAL A 40 19.86 -7.42 -4.73
N ARG A 41 20.92 -7.86 -5.35
CA ARG A 41 21.71 -9.02 -4.87
C ARG A 41 22.33 -8.78 -3.49
N ALA A 42 22.75 -7.54 -3.21
CA ALA A 42 23.33 -7.18 -1.92
C ALA A 42 22.27 -7.04 -0.79
N TYR A 43 21.10 -6.47 -1.07
CA TYR A 43 20.19 -6.01 -0.03
C TYR A 43 18.81 -6.64 -0.01
N ASN A 44 18.31 -7.14 -1.16
CA ASN A 44 16.95 -7.66 -1.24
C ASN A 44 16.79 -9.05 -0.65
N GLY A 45 17.81 -9.82 -0.52
CA GLY A 45 17.78 -11.23 -0.15
C GLY A 45 16.67 -11.62 0.82
N VAL A 46 16.66 -12.78 1.36
CA VAL A 46 15.61 -13.21 2.28
C VAL A 46 15.75 -12.44 3.58
N SER A 47 14.80 -11.58 3.92
CA SER A 47 14.79 -10.84 5.19
C SER A 47 14.54 -11.76 6.39
N SER A 48 14.06 -12.97 6.11
CA SER A 48 13.66 -13.91 7.14
C SER A 48 13.92 -15.34 6.70
N MET A 49 14.44 -16.13 7.60
CA MET A 49 14.55 -17.59 7.47
C MET A 49 13.32 -18.26 8.11
N LEU A 50 12.90 -19.38 7.55
CA LEU A 50 11.82 -20.18 8.13
C LEU A 50 12.42 -21.17 9.14
N VAL A 51 12.05 -21.02 10.38
CA VAL A 51 12.43 -21.93 11.48
C VAL A 51 11.22 -22.23 12.34
N THR A 52 11.27 -23.29 13.12
CA THR A 52 10.30 -23.57 14.16
C THR A 52 10.42 -22.57 15.30
N GLU A 53 9.41 -22.49 16.17
CA GLU A 53 9.41 -21.56 17.32
C GLU A 53 10.62 -21.73 18.23
N ASN A 54 11.14 -22.94 18.36
CA ASN A 54 12.34 -23.24 19.15
C ASN A 54 13.65 -23.03 18.37
N GLY A 55 13.58 -22.47 17.16
CA GLY A 55 14.74 -22.22 16.31
C GLY A 55 15.33 -23.45 15.60
N SER A 56 14.62 -24.60 15.63
CA SER A 56 15.04 -25.79 14.90
C SER A 56 14.85 -25.63 13.40
N GLU A 57 15.63 -26.38 12.63
CA GLU A 57 15.49 -26.47 11.17
C GLU A 57 14.06 -26.90 10.81
N VAL A 58 13.52 -26.25 9.77
CA VAL A 58 12.30 -26.74 9.13
C VAL A 58 12.73 -27.73 8.06
N ASP A 59 12.27 -28.95 8.15
CA ASP A 59 12.54 -29.98 7.16
C ASP A 59 12.29 -29.46 5.76
N SER A 60 13.19 -29.75 4.82
CA SER A 60 13.00 -29.47 3.42
C SER A 60 11.71 -30.16 2.96
N VAL A 61 10.81 -29.38 2.39
CA VAL A 61 9.58 -29.94 1.85
C VAL A 61 9.77 -30.28 0.40
N PRO A 62 9.83 -31.56 0.04
CA PRO A 62 9.92 -31.97 -1.35
C PRO A 62 8.65 -31.58 -2.09
N GLY A 63 8.82 -31.08 -3.30
CA GLY A 63 7.70 -31.04 -4.24
C GLY A 63 6.79 -29.82 -4.15
N VAL A 64 7.33 -28.63 -3.93
CA VAL A 64 6.59 -27.43 -4.29
C VAL A 64 6.56 -27.32 -5.79
N LYS A 65 5.40 -27.59 -6.39
CA LYS A 65 5.18 -27.39 -7.83
C LYS A 65 4.65 -25.99 -8.06
N ARG A 66 5.30 -25.25 -8.97
CA ARG A 66 4.85 -23.96 -9.45
C ARG A 66 4.75 -24.00 -10.96
N GLY A 67 3.64 -23.52 -11.49
CA GLY A 67 3.39 -23.63 -12.91
C GLY A 67 3.53 -25.06 -13.46
N GLY A 68 3.25 -26.09 -12.65
CA GLY A 68 3.40 -27.50 -13.03
C GLY A 68 4.80 -28.09 -12.85
N HIS A 69 5.83 -27.29 -12.56
CA HIS A 69 7.21 -27.73 -12.40
C HIS A 69 7.62 -27.85 -10.93
N GLU A 70 8.45 -28.83 -10.63
CA GLU A 70 9.10 -28.92 -9.32
C GLU A 70 10.16 -27.81 -9.20
N ILE A 71 10.05 -27.04 -8.13
CA ILE A 71 11.07 -26.08 -7.77
C ILE A 71 11.93 -26.71 -6.68
N ILE A 72 13.17 -26.99 -7.03
CA ILE A 72 14.16 -27.42 -6.05
C ILE A 72 14.82 -26.16 -5.52
N PHE A 73 14.38 -25.72 -4.34
CA PHE A 73 15.14 -24.74 -3.58
C PHE A 73 16.18 -25.49 -2.75
N PRO A 74 17.39 -24.96 -2.61
CA PRO A 74 18.30 -25.43 -1.59
C PRO A 74 17.71 -25.05 -0.23
N THR A 75 17.06 -26.00 0.41
CA THR A 75 16.22 -25.78 1.58
C THR A 75 16.78 -26.49 2.80
N GLU A 76 17.96 -26.09 3.20
CA GLU A 76 18.32 -26.26 4.59
C GLU A 76 17.98 -24.96 5.32
N THR A 77 16.88 -24.97 6.04
CA THR A 77 16.48 -23.85 6.88
C THR A 77 17.17 -24.02 8.23
N VAL A 78 18.15 -23.18 8.46
CA VAL A 78 18.85 -23.14 9.75
C VAL A 78 18.56 -21.81 10.44
N HIS A 79 18.58 -21.82 11.76
CA HIS A 79 18.52 -20.59 12.54
C HIS A 79 19.73 -19.73 12.19
N VAL A 80 19.52 -18.46 11.90
CA VAL A 80 20.61 -17.55 11.47
C VAL A 80 21.78 -17.50 12.49
N ASP A 81 21.47 -17.57 13.79
CA ASP A 81 22.47 -17.55 14.84
C ASP A 81 23.34 -18.83 14.90
N ASN A 82 22.86 -19.96 14.35
CA ASN A 82 23.65 -21.18 14.21
C ASN A 82 24.64 -21.09 13.06
N VAL A 83 24.29 -20.35 12.01
CA VAL A 83 25.16 -20.13 10.84
C VAL A 83 26.08 -18.93 11.07
N LEU A 84 25.56 -17.91 11.74
CA LEU A 84 26.24 -16.63 12.00
C LEU A 84 26.03 -16.24 13.47
N PRO A 85 26.67 -16.90 14.42
CA PRO A 85 26.47 -16.64 15.86
C PRO A 85 26.82 -15.21 16.28
N ASP A 86 27.64 -14.52 15.50
CA ASP A 86 27.96 -13.10 15.69
C ASP A 86 27.64 -12.29 14.42
N ARG A 87 26.40 -12.37 13.99
CA ARG A 87 25.91 -11.73 12.76
C ARG A 87 26.20 -10.24 12.66
N ASN A 88 26.21 -9.53 13.79
CA ASN A 88 26.44 -8.09 13.82
C ASN A 88 27.91 -7.72 13.55
N ASN A 89 28.83 -8.65 13.76
CA ASN A 89 30.25 -8.46 13.59
C ASN A 89 30.86 -9.33 12.48
N TYR A 90 30.05 -10.06 11.74
CA TYR A 90 30.51 -10.94 10.68
C TYR A 90 31.25 -10.14 9.59
N LYS A 91 32.49 -10.56 9.27
CA LYS A 91 33.40 -9.94 8.29
C LYS A 91 33.79 -10.90 7.17
N GLY A 92 33.11 -12.03 7.05
CA GLY A 92 33.39 -13.02 6.01
C GLY A 92 32.81 -12.63 4.64
N PRO A 93 32.96 -13.48 3.63
CA PRO A 93 32.40 -13.28 2.31
C PRO A 93 30.87 -13.28 2.40
N PRO A 94 30.13 -12.61 1.47
CA PRO A 94 28.70 -12.67 1.40
C PRO A 94 28.21 -14.12 1.39
N LEU A 95 27.20 -14.43 2.23
CA LEU A 95 26.48 -15.69 2.16
C LEU A 95 25.30 -15.51 1.22
N GLU A 96 25.20 -16.34 0.22
CA GLU A 96 24.00 -16.44 -0.58
C GLU A 96 23.00 -17.30 0.19
N PHE A 97 22.01 -16.64 0.81
CA PHE A 97 20.84 -17.32 1.33
C PHE A 97 19.89 -17.54 0.17
N GLY A 98 19.66 -18.79 -0.19
CA GLY A 98 18.62 -19.14 -1.13
C GLY A 98 17.25 -18.61 -0.69
N ARG A 99 16.34 -18.39 -1.62
CA ARG A 99 14.94 -18.11 -1.30
C ARG A 99 14.39 -19.23 -0.46
N MET A 100 13.80 -18.87 0.66
CA MET A 100 13.21 -19.83 1.55
C MET A 100 11.73 -19.95 1.29
N GLU A 101 11.29 -21.17 1.06
CA GLU A 101 9.88 -21.48 0.94
C GLU A 101 9.34 -22.09 2.22
N LYS A 102 8.28 -21.49 2.70
CA LYS A 102 7.49 -22.05 3.76
C LYS A 102 6.50 -23.06 3.19
N THR A 103 6.38 -24.20 3.84
CA THR A 103 5.17 -25.02 3.72
C THR A 103 4.03 -24.25 4.38
N ALA A 104 2.98 -23.97 3.62
CA ALA A 104 1.73 -23.53 4.21
C ALA A 104 1.33 -24.54 5.31
N SER A 105 0.72 -24.07 6.39
CA SER A 105 0.03 -24.88 7.38
C SER A 105 0.82 -25.50 8.55
N LYS A 106 2.06 -25.08 8.82
CA LYS A 106 2.63 -25.29 10.14
C LYS A 106 2.50 -24.02 10.97
N GLY A 107 1.56 -23.96 11.88
CA GLY A 107 1.31 -22.80 12.74
C GLY A 107 2.47 -22.42 13.66
N ASP A 108 3.37 -23.39 13.94
CA ASP A 108 4.58 -23.22 14.73
C ASP A 108 5.77 -22.66 13.96
N VAL A 109 5.65 -22.45 12.65
CA VAL A 109 6.70 -21.91 11.80
C VAL A 109 6.52 -20.41 11.60
N TYR A 110 7.52 -19.63 11.95
CA TYR A 110 7.54 -18.18 11.74
C TYR A 110 8.84 -17.73 11.06
N GLN A 111 8.82 -16.52 10.51
CA GLN A 111 9.97 -15.95 9.84
C GLN A 111 10.97 -15.36 10.84
N GLN A 112 12.23 -15.53 10.54
CA GLN A 112 13.33 -14.86 11.23
C GLN A 112 14.17 -14.07 10.23
N PHE A 113 14.94 -13.11 10.76
CA PHE A 113 15.77 -12.24 9.94
C PHE A 113 16.94 -12.99 9.34
N GLY A 114 17.15 -12.78 8.04
CA GLY A 114 18.39 -13.07 7.38
C GLY A 114 19.26 -11.81 7.30
N MET A 115 20.56 -11.99 7.26
CA MET A 115 21.54 -10.95 7.02
C MET A 115 22.48 -11.38 5.90
N ILE A 116 23.00 -10.40 5.13
CA ILE A 116 24.06 -10.68 4.18
C ILE A 116 25.37 -10.59 4.93
N ALA A 117 26.07 -11.71 4.97
CA ALA A 117 27.40 -11.76 5.53
C ALA A 117 28.37 -10.89 4.72
N GLY A 118 29.25 -10.17 5.40
CA GLY A 118 30.25 -9.29 4.78
C GLY A 118 29.77 -7.86 4.54
N ILE A 119 28.49 -7.55 4.75
CA ILE A 119 27.96 -6.18 4.78
C ILE A 119 27.54 -5.87 6.22
N PRO A 120 28.36 -5.13 6.99
CA PRO A 120 28.07 -4.84 8.39
C PRO A 120 26.74 -4.10 8.53
N ASN A 121 25.88 -4.56 9.44
CA ASN A 121 24.58 -4.00 9.77
C ASN A 121 23.58 -3.93 8.58
N ALA A 122 23.85 -4.56 7.46
CA ALA A 122 22.93 -4.67 6.37
C ALA A 122 21.95 -5.83 6.62
N GLY A 123 20.77 -5.53 7.10
CA GLY A 123 19.67 -6.48 7.09
C GLY A 123 19.14 -6.64 5.68
N GLN A 124 18.60 -7.82 5.36
CA GLN A 124 17.90 -8.04 4.10
C GLN A 124 16.49 -7.52 4.21
N VAL A 125 16.00 -6.82 3.18
CA VAL A 125 14.69 -6.15 3.24
C VAL A 125 13.57 -6.91 2.55
N ASN A 126 13.90 -7.90 1.70
CA ASN A 126 12.93 -8.75 1.01
C ASN A 126 11.81 -7.95 0.29
N ALA A 127 12.19 -6.89 -0.39
CA ALA A 127 11.24 -5.98 -1.03
C ALA A 127 10.73 -6.48 -2.38
N LEU A 128 11.55 -7.23 -3.11
CA LEU A 128 11.27 -7.69 -4.47
C LEU A 128 11.09 -9.21 -4.48
N SER A 129 9.98 -9.65 -5.08
CA SER A 129 9.63 -11.07 -5.17
C SER A 129 10.13 -11.74 -6.46
N THR A 130 10.31 -10.96 -7.51
CA THR A 130 10.75 -11.41 -8.83
C THR A 130 11.56 -10.30 -9.48
N ILE A 131 12.67 -10.66 -10.12
CA ILE A 131 13.52 -9.73 -10.85
C ILE A 131 13.44 -10.08 -12.32
N ASN A 132 13.38 -9.08 -13.20
CA ASN A 132 13.31 -9.27 -14.64
C ASN A 132 14.70 -9.57 -15.23
N ILE A 133 15.21 -10.74 -14.90
CA ILE A 133 16.50 -11.25 -15.38
C ILE A 133 16.28 -12.65 -15.93
N ARG A 134 16.96 -12.99 -17.02
CA ARG A 134 16.89 -14.30 -17.68
C ARG A 134 17.00 -15.43 -16.66
N GLY A 135 16.09 -16.40 -16.76
CA GLY A 135 16.04 -17.58 -15.92
C GLY A 135 15.49 -17.40 -14.51
N GLU A 136 15.24 -16.14 -14.05
CA GLU A 136 14.76 -15.86 -12.70
C GLU A 136 13.34 -15.23 -12.66
N ARG A 137 12.79 -14.85 -13.81
CA ARG A 137 11.60 -14.00 -13.94
C ARG A 137 10.28 -14.75 -14.08
N SER A 138 10.33 -16.08 -14.26
CA SER A 138 9.17 -16.98 -14.36
C SER A 138 9.50 -18.32 -13.72
N VAL A 139 8.48 -19.01 -13.23
CA VAL A 139 8.58 -20.40 -12.75
C VAL A 139 8.23 -21.37 -13.87
N THR A 140 7.29 -20.99 -14.73
CA THR A 140 6.96 -21.79 -15.92
C THR A 140 8.13 -21.88 -16.87
N CYS A 141 8.83 -20.76 -17.09
CA CYS A 141 9.96 -20.66 -18.02
C CYS A 141 11.25 -20.27 -17.28
N TRP A 142 11.66 -21.07 -16.30
CA TRP A 142 12.82 -20.75 -15.48
C TRP A 142 14.14 -21.31 -16.04
N GLY A 143 15.26 -20.76 -15.63
CA GLY A 143 16.60 -21.26 -15.97
C GLY A 143 16.81 -21.39 -17.48
N GLU A 144 17.18 -22.58 -17.93
CA GLU A 144 17.47 -22.88 -19.33
C GLU A 144 16.27 -22.69 -20.27
N PHE A 145 15.02 -22.69 -19.76
CA PHE A 145 13.83 -22.46 -20.57
C PHE A 145 13.65 -21.00 -20.99
N ASP A 146 14.30 -20.08 -20.30
CA ASP A 146 14.29 -18.63 -20.57
C ASP A 146 15.62 -18.14 -21.20
N LYS A 147 16.23 -18.96 -22.05
CA LYS A 147 17.41 -18.53 -22.77
C LYS A 147 17.09 -17.46 -23.82
N HIS A 148 18.11 -16.67 -24.14
CA HIS A 148 18.00 -15.72 -25.26
C HIS A 148 17.57 -16.44 -26.54
N PRO A 149 16.74 -15.83 -27.42
CA PRO A 149 16.26 -16.45 -28.66
C PRO A 149 17.33 -17.01 -29.58
N SER A 150 18.51 -16.39 -29.59
CA SER A 150 19.66 -16.81 -30.40
C SER A 150 20.38 -18.09 -29.93
N GLU A 151 20.03 -18.63 -28.78
CA GLU A 151 20.69 -19.79 -28.17
C GLU A 151 20.12 -21.16 -28.62
N GLY A 152 19.35 -21.18 -29.68
CA GLY A 152 18.84 -22.42 -30.29
C GLY A 152 17.45 -22.85 -29.84
N PRO A 153 17.04 -24.10 -30.10
CA PRO A 153 15.72 -24.60 -29.78
C PRO A 153 15.47 -24.67 -28.27
N LEU A 154 14.22 -24.69 -27.87
CA LEU A 154 13.86 -24.94 -26.47
C LEU A 154 14.43 -26.27 -25.99
N PRO A 155 14.93 -26.32 -24.74
CA PRO A 155 15.35 -27.57 -24.12
C PRO A 155 14.20 -28.58 -24.05
N GLU A 156 14.56 -29.87 -24.00
CA GLU A 156 13.59 -30.97 -23.82
C GLU A 156 12.83 -30.77 -22.51
N GLY A 157 11.50 -30.91 -22.57
CA GLY A 157 10.60 -30.73 -21.42
C GLY A 157 10.18 -29.29 -21.18
N ALA A 158 10.70 -28.30 -21.89
CA ALA A 158 10.25 -26.93 -21.75
C ALA A 158 8.81 -26.75 -22.27
N PRO A 159 7.92 -26.05 -21.53
CA PRO A 159 6.60 -25.71 -22.04
C PRO A 159 6.69 -24.87 -23.32
N ALA A 160 5.83 -25.17 -24.31
CA ALA A 160 5.86 -24.49 -25.61
C ALA A 160 5.70 -22.96 -25.50
N VAL A 161 5.00 -22.47 -24.47
CA VAL A 161 4.83 -21.03 -24.19
C VAL A 161 6.17 -20.33 -23.94
N CYS A 162 7.19 -21.05 -23.50
CA CYS A 162 8.52 -20.47 -23.25
C CYS A 162 9.19 -20.00 -24.54
N GLU A 163 8.76 -20.48 -25.73
CA GLU A 163 9.23 -19.91 -27.00
C GLU A 163 8.80 -18.45 -27.18
N ILE A 164 7.59 -18.10 -26.74
CA ILE A 164 7.13 -16.70 -26.76
C ILE A 164 7.79 -15.89 -25.62
N PHE A 165 7.89 -16.48 -24.44
CA PHE A 165 8.43 -15.81 -23.28
C PHE A 165 9.88 -15.38 -23.45
N ARG A 166 10.73 -16.27 -23.97
CA ARG A 166 12.15 -15.99 -24.19
C ARG A 166 12.43 -14.94 -25.27
N GLN A 167 11.43 -14.62 -26.14
CA GLN A 167 11.54 -13.52 -27.09
C GLN A 167 11.46 -12.14 -26.41
N GLN A 168 10.94 -12.07 -25.20
CA GLN A 168 10.83 -10.82 -24.48
C GLN A 168 12.19 -10.47 -23.84
N PRO A 169 12.74 -9.27 -24.08
CA PRO A 169 13.99 -8.87 -23.46
C PRO A 169 13.84 -8.81 -21.94
N ASP A 170 14.87 -9.15 -21.22
CA ASP A 170 14.96 -8.87 -19.79
C ASP A 170 15.35 -7.38 -19.54
N ALA A 171 15.50 -6.99 -18.29
CA ALA A 171 15.79 -5.61 -17.94
C ALA A 171 17.15 -5.11 -18.49
N LEU A 172 18.17 -5.97 -18.52
CA LEU A 172 19.51 -5.61 -19.08
C LEU A 172 19.47 -5.55 -20.61
N GLU A 173 18.84 -6.52 -21.25
CA GLU A 173 18.68 -6.53 -22.70
C GLU A 173 17.89 -5.31 -23.15
N ARG A 174 16.80 -4.97 -22.40
CA ARG A 174 16.01 -3.77 -22.70
C ARG A 174 16.82 -2.49 -22.51
N ALA A 175 17.66 -2.41 -21.50
CA ALA A 175 18.56 -1.28 -21.30
C ALA A 175 19.56 -1.16 -22.47
N ALA A 176 20.14 -2.27 -22.93
CA ALA A 176 21.04 -2.30 -24.06
C ALA A 176 20.36 -1.87 -25.38
N GLU A 177 19.13 -2.38 -25.65
CA GLU A 177 18.35 -1.94 -26.82
C GLU A 177 18.08 -0.43 -26.84
N LEU A 178 17.80 0.15 -25.68
CA LEU A 178 17.57 1.59 -25.56
C LEU A 178 18.86 2.40 -25.69
N ASP A 179 19.97 1.92 -25.12
CA ASP A 179 21.31 2.52 -25.28
C ASP A 179 21.75 2.49 -26.74
N ASP A 180 21.60 1.35 -27.43
CA ASP A 180 21.96 1.21 -28.85
C ASP A 180 21.12 2.13 -29.75
N LYS A 181 19.86 2.30 -29.42
CA LYS A 181 18.93 3.06 -30.25
C LYS A 181 19.01 4.59 -30.04
N TYR A 182 19.20 5.03 -28.81
CA TYR A 182 19.08 6.44 -28.42
C TYR A 182 20.33 7.00 -27.76
N GLY A 183 21.13 6.15 -27.10
CA GLY A 183 22.36 6.53 -26.40
C GLY A 183 22.17 7.68 -25.41
N CYS A 184 23.06 8.67 -25.49
CA CYS A 184 23.02 9.86 -24.61
C CYS A 184 22.07 10.97 -25.11
N ASN A 185 21.37 10.80 -26.22
CA ASN A 185 20.52 11.80 -26.83
C ASN A 185 19.04 11.36 -27.00
N PRO A 186 18.36 10.81 -25.96
CA PRO A 186 16.96 10.47 -26.06
C PRO A 186 16.10 11.72 -26.19
N ASP A 187 14.97 11.60 -26.91
CA ASP A 187 13.91 12.57 -26.86
C ASP A 187 13.13 12.40 -25.55
N LEU A 188 13.46 13.21 -24.54
CA LEU A 188 12.82 13.13 -23.21
C LEU A 188 11.39 13.69 -23.18
N ASP A 189 10.92 14.38 -24.22
CA ASP A 189 9.51 14.75 -24.34
C ASP A 189 8.67 13.54 -24.79
N ALA A 190 9.20 12.73 -25.68
CA ALA A 190 8.56 11.49 -26.12
C ALA A 190 8.78 10.35 -25.13
N MET A 191 9.95 10.29 -24.50
CA MET A 191 10.34 9.24 -23.53
C MET A 191 10.73 9.83 -22.16
N PRO A 192 9.77 10.42 -21.43
CA PRO A 192 10.07 11.09 -20.16
C PRO A 192 10.54 10.12 -19.06
N MET A 193 10.40 8.81 -19.26
CA MET A 193 10.83 7.75 -18.32
C MET A 193 12.08 6.99 -18.83
N TYR A 194 12.83 7.54 -19.77
CA TYR A 194 14.02 6.90 -20.34
C TYR A 194 15.00 6.45 -19.26
N GLY A 195 15.19 5.14 -19.16
CA GLY A 195 16.10 4.52 -18.18
C GLY A 195 15.59 4.50 -16.73
N VAL A 196 14.42 5.04 -16.45
CA VAL A 196 13.85 4.97 -15.10
C VAL A 196 13.47 3.55 -14.76
N THR A 197 14.05 3.02 -13.69
CA THR A 197 13.89 1.63 -13.25
C THR A 197 12.71 1.52 -12.29
N PHE A 198 11.74 0.68 -12.63
CA PHE A 198 10.51 0.48 -11.86
C PHE A 198 10.38 -0.91 -11.26
N SER A 199 9.83 -0.96 -10.04
CA SER A 199 9.14 -2.14 -9.53
C SER A 199 7.62 -1.94 -9.57
N PHE A 200 6.90 -3.04 -9.65
CA PHE A 200 5.44 -3.06 -9.64
C PHE A 200 4.96 -4.02 -8.56
N LYS A 201 3.99 -3.59 -7.77
CA LYS A 201 3.32 -4.52 -6.85
C LYS A 201 2.87 -5.77 -7.61
N ASP A 202 3.05 -6.94 -7.04
CA ASP A 202 2.88 -8.22 -7.74
C ASP A 202 1.56 -8.37 -8.53
N PRO A 203 0.39 -7.82 -8.10
CA PRO A 203 -0.85 -7.92 -8.87
C PRO A 203 -0.85 -7.21 -10.24
N PHE A 204 0.05 -6.28 -10.49
CA PHE A 204 0.16 -5.65 -11.82
C PHE A 204 0.68 -6.67 -12.82
N ASP A 205 -0.04 -6.87 -13.92
CA ASP A 205 0.38 -7.74 -14.99
C ASP A 205 1.61 -7.21 -15.71
N THR A 206 2.61 -8.07 -15.85
CA THR A 206 3.83 -7.83 -16.62
C THR A 206 4.08 -9.06 -17.48
N SER A 207 4.04 -8.90 -18.80
CA SER A 207 4.12 -10.02 -19.74
C SER A 207 5.48 -10.75 -19.73
N ASP A 208 6.48 -10.12 -19.14
CA ASP A 208 7.87 -10.60 -19.02
C ASP A 208 8.23 -11.07 -17.60
N MET A 209 7.27 -11.11 -16.68
CA MET A 209 7.49 -11.60 -15.32
C MET A 209 6.24 -12.29 -14.76
N ARG A 210 6.47 -13.12 -13.77
CA ARG A 210 5.45 -13.77 -12.97
C ARG A 210 4.48 -12.77 -12.31
N SER A 211 3.18 -13.09 -12.28
CA SER A 211 2.14 -12.33 -11.59
C SER A 211 1.18 -13.26 -10.86
N THR A 212 1.15 -13.21 -9.51
CA THR A 212 0.42 -14.17 -8.67
C THR A 212 -0.40 -13.55 -7.55
N GLY A 213 -0.39 -12.23 -7.39
CA GLY A 213 -1.09 -11.56 -6.31
C GLY A 213 -0.47 -11.81 -4.93
N GLY A 214 0.82 -12.15 -4.87
CA GLY A 214 1.55 -12.40 -3.63
C GLY A 214 1.33 -13.79 -3.03
N ALA A 215 0.42 -14.59 -3.58
CA ALA A 215 0.20 -15.97 -3.18
C ALA A 215 0.94 -16.92 -4.11
N ASP A 216 1.41 -18.03 -3.55
CA ASP A 216 1.95 -19.11 -4.33
C ASP A 216 0.81 -19.97 -4.87
N ALA A 217 0.41 -19.73 -6.10
CA ALA A 217 -0.58 -20.52 -6.81
C ALA A 217 0.06 -21.30 -7.95
N ALA A 218 -0.38 -22.53 -8.15
CA ALA A 218 0.08 -23.36 -9.25
C ALA A 218 -0.62 -22.94 -10.55
N TYR A 219 -0.04 -21.99 -11.24
CA TYR A 219 -0.42 -21.62 -12.60
C TYR A 219 0.31 -22.52 -13.61
N GLU A 220 -0.36 -22.94 -14.66
CA GLU A 220 0.27 -23.59 -15.80
C GLU A 220 1.16 -22.60 -16.57
N ILE A 221 0.70 -21.35 -16.68
CA ILE A 221 1.47 -20.22 -17.21
C ILE A 221 1.45 -19.12 -16.14
N ASP A 222 2.56 -18.87 -15.49
CA ASP A 222 2.63 -17.99 -14.33
C ASP A 222 2.78 -16.49 -14.66
N PHE A 223 2.99 -16.15 -15.91
CA PHE A 223 3.04 -14.79 -16.42
C PHE A 223 1.80 -14.48 -17.29
N PRO A 224 1.33 -13.25 -17.32
CA PRO A 224 0.21 -12.84 -18.17
C PRO A 224 0.67 -12.67 -19.64
N ALA A 225 -0.28 -12.79 -20.57
CA ALA A 225 -0.01 -12.59 -21.99
C ALA A 225 0.19 -11.11 -22.36
N GLN A 226 -0.29 -10.20 -21.53
CA GLN A 226 -0.28 -8.76 -21.78
C GLN A 226 0.14 -8.00 -20.52
N ASP A 227 0.76 -6.84 -20.73
CA ASP A 227 1.07 -5.90 -19.66
C ASP A 227 -0.20 -5.23 -19.12
N HIS A 228 -0.19 -4.85 -17.86
CA HIS A 228 -1.08 -3.84 -17.30
C HIS A 228 -0.97 -2.53 -18.08
N LEU A 229 -2.08 -1.83 -18.25
CA LEU A 229 -2.13 -0.55 -18.99
C LEU A 229 -0.99 0.40 -18.61
N LEU A 230 -0.75 0.59 -17.31
CA LEU A 230 0.30 1.51 -16.83
C LEU A 230 1.70 0.97 -17.06
N VAL A 231 1.91 -0.35 -16.98
CA VAL A 231 3.19 -1.00 -17.31
C VAL A 231 3.53 -0.75 -18.78
N LYS A 232 2.57 -0.99 -19.66
CA LYS A 232 2.72 -0.73 -21.08
C LYS A 232 3.04 0.76 -21.37
N GLN A 233 2.28 1.68 -20.75
CA GLN A 233 2.52 3.11 -20.92
C GLN A 233 3.92 3.56 -20.51
N LEU A 234 4.43 3.02 -19.38
CA LEU A 234 5.79 3.32 -18.91
C LEU A 234 6.85 2.71 -19.83
N ARG A 235 6.65 1.46 -20.27
CA ARG A 235 7.53 0.80 -21.23
C ARG A 235 7.65 1.55 -22.54
N ASP A 236 6.51 2.01 -23.07
CA ASP A 236 6.44 2.82 -24.29
C ASP A 236 7.17 4.17 -24.14
N LYS A 237 7.31 4.67 -22.91
CA LYS A 237 8.01 5.92 -22.56
C LYS A 237 9.44 5.74 -22.07
N GLY A 238 10.03 4.58 -22.35
CA GLY A 238 11.45 4.30 -22.11
C GLY A 238 11.81 3.78 -20.74
N ALA A 239 10.82 3.44 -19.89
CA ALA A 239 11.08 2.86 -18.59
C ALA A 239 11.66 1.43 -18.67
N ILE A 240 12.47 1.07 -17.68
CA ILE A 240 12.95 -0.29 -17.45
C ILE A 240 11.98 -0.97 -16.45
N ILE A 241 11.24 -1.97 -16.92
CA ILE A 241 10.35 -2.80 -16.11
C ILE A 241 11.21 -3.85 -15.44
N PHE A 242 11.58 -3.59 -14.18
CA PHE A 242 12.70 -4.26 -13.55
C PHE A 242 12.31 -5.39 -12.61
N ALA A 243 11.24 -5.20 -11.82
CA ALA A 243 10.93 -6.17 -10.76
C ALA A 243 9.46 -6.17 -10.34
N LYS A 244 9.06 -7.27 -9.72
CA LYS A 244 7.80 -7.38 -8.97
C LYS A 244 8.07 -7.14 -7.50
N ALA A 245 7.31 -6.25 -6.90
CA ALA A 245 7.42 -5.91 -5.48
C ALA A 245 6.53 -6.83 -4.63
N VAL A 246 7.06 -7.28 -3.50
CA VAL A 246 6.32 -8.13 -2.56
C VAL A 246 5.06 -7.42 -2.07
N ASN A 247 3.95 -8.14 -2.09
CA ASN A 247 2.70 -7.75 -1.46
C ASN A 247 2.15 -8.86 -0.58
N THR A 248 1.26 -8.53 0.34
CA THR A 248 0.55 -9.56 1.10
C THR A 248 -0.36 -10.39 0.19
N GLU A 249 -0.53 -11.66 0.51
CA GLU A 249 -1.38 -12.57 -0.24
C GLU A 249 -2.74 -11.93 -0.55
N TYR A 250 -3.07 -11.77 -1.83
CA TYR A 250 -4.30 -11.11 -2.29
C TYR A 250 -4.65 -9.84 -1.50
N ASN A 251 -3.63 -8.99 -1.25
CA ASN A 251 -3.74 -7.74 -0.47
C ASN A 251 -4.18 -7.93 1.00
N GLY A 252 -3.84 -9.05 1.62
CA GLY A 252 -4.16 -9.35 3.01
C GLY A 252 -5.60 -9.79 3.23
N ARG A 253 -6.33 -10.11 2.17
CA ARG A 253 -7.73 -10.51 2.28
C ARG A 253 -7.93 -11.83 2.95
N ALA A 254 -7.08 -12.78 2.64
CA ALA A 254 -7.14 -14.09 3.25
C ALA A 254 -6.81 -14.05 4.76
N GLY A 255 -6.08 -13.05 5.21
CA GLY A 255 -5.71 -12.88 6.61
C GLY A 255 -6.63 -11.98 7.45
N ASP A 256 -7.81 -11.61 6.93
CA ASP A 256 -8.80 -10.84 7.69
C ASP A 256 -10.06 -11.68 7.96
N PRO A 257 -10.02 -12.64 8.86
CA PRO A 257 -11.12 -13.57 9.12
C PRO A 257 -12.31 -12.95 9.85
N GLY A 258 -12.65 -11.71 9.55
CA GLY A 258 -13.74 -10.99 10.22
C GLY A 258 -13.42 -10.61 11.67
N GLY A 259 -12.18 -10.80 12.08
CA GLY A 259 -11.74 -10.63 13.46
C GLY A 259 -11.46 -9.20 13.91
N ARG A 260 -11.64 -8.19 13.05
CA ARG A 260 -11.49 -6.78 13.46
C ARG A 260 -12.54 -6.31 14.46
N ASN A 261 -13.59 -7.09 14.68
CA ASN A 261 -14.65 -6.78 15.64
C ASN A 261 -14.34 -7.25 17.07
N THR A 262 -13.20 -7.86 17.31
CA THR A 262 -12.73 -8.15 18.67
C THR A 262 -11.48 -7.32 18.95
N PRO A 263 -11.64 -6.15 19.58
CA PRO A 263 -10.56 -5.16 19.71
C PRO A 263 -9.31 -5.66 20.41
N ASP A 264 -9.38 -6.74 21.16
CA ASP A 264 -8.37 -7.13 22.14
C ASP A 264 -7.69 -8.47 21.86
N ALA A 265 -7.94 -9.09 20.70
CA ALA A 265 -7.44 -10.45 20.49
C ALA A 265 -6.87 -10.71 19.10
N ILE A 266 -5.61 -11.07 19.06
CA ILE A 266 -4.87 -11.41 17.84
C ILE A 266 -4.66 -12.92 17.81
N LEU A 267 -5.07 -13.55 16.72
CA LEU A 267 -4.89 -15.00 16.54
C LEU A 267 -3.39 -15.33 16.39
N PRO A 268 -2.90 -16.42 16.97
CA PRO A 268 -1.53 -16.87 16.75
C PRO A 268 -1.15 -17.03 15.29
N SER A 269 -2.10 -17.46 14.47
CA SER A 269 -1.95 -17.60 13.01
C SER A 269 -1.75 -16.28 12.26
N THR A 270 -2.06 -15.14 12.87
CA THR A 270 -1.86 -13.81 12.25
C THR A 270 -0.49 -13.21 12.50
N LEU A 271 0.43 -13.95 13.16
CA LEU A 271 1.82 -13.54 13.32
C LEU A 271 2.47 -13.33 11.97
N GLY A 272 3.15 -12.20 11.78
CA GLY A 272 3.75 -11.84 10.50
C GLY A 272 2.72 -11.38 9.45
N TYR A 273 1.81 -10.52 9.81
CA TYR A 273 0.68 -10.01 9.02
C TYR A 273 1.02 -9.57 7.58
N GLN A 274 2.21 -9.07 7.33
CA GLN A 274 2.65 -8.57 6.02
C GLN A 274 3.34 -9.63 5.16
N ARG A 275 2.90 -10.83 5.22
CA ARG A 275 3.51 -12.00 4.59
C ARG A 275 2.95 -12.31 3.20
N SER A 276 3.82 -12.86 2.40
CA SER A 276 3.55 -13.42 1.08
C SER A 276 4.12 -14.84 1.04
N THR A 277 3.34 -15.83 0.63
CA THR A 277 3.87 -17.18 0.44
C THR A 277 4.91 -17.26 -0.65
N TRP A 278 4.85 -16.32 -1.61
CA TRP A 278 5.87 -16.26 -2.65
C TRP A 278 7.10 -15.46 -2.23
N GLY A 279 6.92 -14.28 -1.67
CA GLY A 279 7.99 -13.31 -1.44
C GLY A 279 8.45 -13.21 0.01
N GLY A 280 7.78 -13.82 0.97
CA GLY A 280 8.12 -13.65 2.38
C GLY A 280 7.62 -12.32 2.97
N ASN A 281 8.30 -11.86 4.00
CA ASN A 281 7.90 -10.67 4.76
C ASN A 281 8.89 -9.53 4.56
N PRO A 282 8.49 -8.40 3.95
CA PRO A 282 9.37 -7.23 3.83
C PRO A 282 9.70 -6.62 5.18
N SER A 283 10.97 -6.26 5.37
CA SER A 283 11.46 -5.59 6.57
C SER A 283 11.51 -4.07 6.40
N ASN A 284 11.38 -3.36 7.51
CA ASN A 284 11.58 -1.93 7.56
C ASN A 284 13.07 -1.59 7.44
N PRO A 285 13.51 -0.73 6.51
CA PRO A 285 14.93 -0.48 6.31
C PRO A 285 15.59 0.38 7.39
N TYR A 286 14.80 1.02 8.27
CA TYR A 286 15.31 1.79 9.40
C TYR A 286 15.46 0.95 10.67
N ASP A 287 14.74 -0.18 10.74
CA ASP A 287 14.87 -1.21 11.77
C ASP A 287 14.39 -2.54 11.17
N THR A 288 15.34 -3.36 10.71
CA THR A 288 15.03 -4.62 10.01
C THR A 288 14.43 -5.70 10.90
N THR A 289 14.35 -5.47 12.21
CA THR A 289 13.59 -6.32 13.12
C THR A 289 12.08 -6.10 13.03
N ARG A 290 11.65 -5.03 12.32
CA ARG A 290 10.25 -4.66 12.16
C ARG A 290 9.75 -4.94 10.75
N ALA A 291 8.46 -5.21 10.66
CA ALA A 291 7.78 -5.29 9.37
C ALA A 291 7.83 -3.94 8.65
N ALA A 292 7.89 -3.97 7.33
CA ALA A 292 7.88 -2.75 6.54
C ALA A 292 6.61 -1.91 6.77
N SER A 293 5.46 -2.56 6.95
CA SER A 293 4.18 -1.90 7.20
C SER A 293 3.08 -2.92 7.48
N LEU A 294 1.86 -2.42 7.76
CA LEU A 294 0.61 -3.17 7.74
C LEU A 294 -0.11 -3.13 6.38
N GLY A 295 0.33 -2.28 5.47
CA GLY A 295 -0.27 -2.10 4.16
C GLY A 295 0.23 -3.12 3.15
N SER A 296 -0.54 -3.44 2.04
CA SER A 296 -0.14 -4.55 1.16
C SER A 296 0.97 -4.22 0.17
N SER A 297 1.25 -2.95 -0.16
CA SER A 297 2.34 -2.52 -1.05
C SER A 297 3.68 -2.35 -0.32
N SER A 298 4.00 -3.22 0.64
CA SER A 298 5.22 -3.09 1.46
C SER A 298 6.50 -3.15 0.62
N GLY A 299 6.57 -4.10 -0.31
CA GLY A 299 7.72 -4.21 -1.22
C GLY A 299 7.90 -2.99 -2.11
N SER A 300 6.80 -2.37 -2.58
CA SER A 300 6.85 -1.15 -3.40
C SER A 300 7.54 0.00 -2.66
N ALA A 301 7.12 0.28 -1.43
CA ALA A 301 7.73 1.36 -0.64
C ALA A 301 9.18 1.03 -0.22
N VAL A 302 9.45 -0.20 0.22
CA VAL A 302 10.79 -0.60 0.65
C VAL A 302 11.80 -0.57 -0.51
N SER A 303 11.42 -1.05 -1.70
CA SER A 303 12.32 -1.05 -2.86
C SER A 303 12.76 0.37 -3.27
N VAL A 304 11.85 1.35 -3.15
CA VAL A 304 12.17 2.76 -3.38
C VAL A 304 13.02 3.33 -2.24
N SER A 305 12.64 3.05 -0.99
CA SER A 305 13.33 3.56 0.19
C SER A 305 14.80 3.13 0.24
N THR A 306 15.08 1.90 -0.14
CA THR A 306 16.43 1.28 -0.13
C THR A 306 17.19 1.44 -1.44
N ASN A 307 16.65 2.18 -2.39
CA ASN A 307 17.25 2.38 -3.71
C ASN A 307 17.53 1.05 -4.47
N LEU A 308 16.62 0.08 -4.37
CA LEU A 308 16.62 -1.12 -5.21
C LEU A 308 15.98 -0.84 -6.58
N VAL A 309 15.19 0.21 -6.65
CA VAL A 309 14.61 0.79 -7.86
C VAL A 309 14.51 2.31 -7.69
N MET A 310 14.29 3.01 -8.78
CA MET A 310 14.11 4.46 -8.74
C MET A 310 12.69 4.84 -8.29
N ALA A 311 11.68 4.11 -8.75
CA ALA A 311 10.27 4.33 -8.42
C ALA A 311 9.48 3.03 -8.43
N SER A 312 8.26 3.06 -7.88
CA SER A 312 7.37 1.90 -7.84
C SER A 312 5.91 2.29 -8.02
N LEU A 313 5.15 1.43 -8.68
CA LEU A 313 3.69 1.50 -8.65
C LEU A 313 3.15 0.49 -7.64
N GLY A 314 2.36 1.00 -6.69
CA GLY A 314 1.61 0.20 -5.74
C GLY A 314 0.12 0.26 -6.01
N GLU A 315 -0.63 -0.57 -5.32
CA GLU A 315 -2.09 -0.58 -5.40
C GLU A 315 -2.65 -0.47 -3.99
N GLU A 316 -3.68 0.35 -3.84
CA GLU A 316 -4.32 0.63 -2.57
C GLU A 316 -5.81 0.38 -2.62
N THR A 317 -6.30 -0.39 -1.63
CA THR A 317 -7.72 -0.54 -1.34
C THR A 317 -8.15 0.37 -0.18
N ARG A 318 -7.40 0.35 0.92
CA ARG A 318 -7.65 1.16 2.13
C ARG A 318 -6.49 2.09 2.44
N ALA A 319 -5.37 1.51 2.85
CA ALA A 319 -4.13 2.22 3.21
C ALA A 319 -2.89 1.48 2.67
N SER A 320 -3.07 0.65 1.65
CA SER A 320 -2.03 -0.28 1.19
C SER A 320 -0.83 0.37 0.51
N CYS A 321 -0.92 1.63 0.09
CA CYS A 321 0.22 2.43 -0.35
C CYS A 321 0.68 3.39 0.74
N ARG A 322 -0.27 4.03 1.44
CA ARG A 322 0.03 5.05 2.45
C ARG A 322 0.76 4.49 3.66
N GLY A 323 0.31 3.34 4.18
CA GLY A 323 0.97 2.68 5.30
C GLY A 323 2.44 2.35 5.01
N PRO A 324 2.73 1.63 3.91
CA PRO A 324 4.10 1.39 3.48
C PRO A 324 4.92 2.67 3.27
N SER A 325 4.38 3.68 2.57
CA SER A 325 5.09 4.94 2.35
C SER A 325 5.43 5.65 3.66
N ASN A 326 4.47 5.68 4.61
CA ASN A 326 4.65 6.29 5.92
C ASN A 326 5.81 5.67 6.71
N HIS A 327 5.84 4.33 6.77
CA HIS A 327 6.82 3.62 7.58
C HIS A 327 8.20 3.48 6.92
N ASN A 328 8.34 3.87 5.66
CA ASN A 328 9.59 3.72 4.90
C ASN A 328 10.11 5.06 4.33
N ALA A 329 9.61 6.18 4.82
CA ALA A 329 9.99 7.55 4.41
C ALA A 329 9.95 7.77 2.89
N VAL A 330 8.89 7.30 2.22
CA VAL A 330 8.67 7.40 0.79
C VAL A 330 7.56 8.38 0.50
N SER A 331 7.72 9.24 -0.50
CA SER A 331 6.66 10.11 -1.00
C SER A 331 5.67 9.31 -1.84
N LEU A 332 4.38 9.68 -1.77
CA LEU A 332 3.32 8.96 -2.46
C LEU A 332 2.31 9.95 -3.04
N ILE A 333 1.89 9.72 -4.27
CA ILE A 333 0.72 10.37 -4.86
C ILE A 333 -0.35 9.32 -5.15
N LEU A 334 -1.55 9.56 -4.63
CA LEU A 334 -2.78 8.83 -4.93
C LEU A 334 -3.75 9.79 -5.62
N PRO A 335 -3.75 9.88 -6.95
CA PRO A 335 -4.66 10.76 -7.67
C PRO A 335 -6.09 10.21 -7.64
N HIS A 336 -7.08 11.00 -8.01
CA HIS A 336 -8.42 10.45 -8.19
C HIS A 336 -8.46 9.42 -9.33
N LYS A 337 -9.41 8.49 -9.26
CA LYS A 337 -9.40 7.29 -10.11
C LYS A 337 -9.57 7.54 -11.60
N ALA A 338 -10.20 8.66 -11.99
CA ALA A 338 -10.31 9.03 -13.40
C ALA A 338 -9.04 9.66 -13.99
N MET A 339 -7.98 9.82 -13.19
CA MET A 339 -6.72 10.40 -13.65
C MET A 339 -5.82 9.40 -14.37
N ILE A 340 -5.69 8.19 -13.81
CA ILE A 340 -4.84 7.11 -14.33
C ILE A 340 -5.58 5.78 -14.27
N GLY A 341 -5.34 4.93 -15.27
CA GLY A 341 -6.03 3.65 -15.40
C GLY A 341 -5.67 2.63 -14.34
N PHE A 342 -6.58 1.66 -14.14
CA PHE A 342 -6.37 0.48 -13.33
C PHE A 342 -6.91 -0.75 -14.08
N ASP A 343 -6.31 -1.07 -15.23
CA ASP A 343 -6.69 -2.23 -16.04
C ASP A 343 -5.49 -3.09 -16.40
N GLY A 344 -5.65 -4.41 -16.32
CA GLY A 344 -4.58 -5.37 -16.56
C GLY A 344 -3.85 -5.83 -15.30
N GLY A 345 -4.58 -6.12 -14.25
CA GLY A 345 -4.04 -6.69 -13.02
C GLY A 345 -5.09 -7.41 -12.20
N ALA A 346 -4.64 -8.21 -11.25
CA ALA A 346 -5.53 -8.82 -10.29
C ALA A 346 -6.11 -7.73 -9.38
N ILE A 347 -7.43 -7.70 -9.28
CA ILE A 347 -8.11 -6.80 -8.35
C ILE A 347 -7.75 -7.19 -6.93
N GLY A 348 -7.26 -6.24 -6.16
CA GLY A 348 -6.80 -6.48 -4.80
C GLY A 348 -7.92 -6.78 -3.83
N ALA A 349 -9.03 -6.06 -3.95
CA ALA A 349 -10.14 -6.22 -3.03
C ALA A 349 -11.48 -5.88 -3.63
N ASP A 350 -11.57 -4.72 -4.23
CA ASP A 350 -12.83 -4.13 -4.65
C ASP A 350 -12.53 -3.01 -5.65
N ILE A 351 -12.96 -3.17 -6.88
CA ILE A 351 -12.74 -2.18 -7.93
C ILE A 351 -13.14 -0.75 -7.53
N TYR A 352 -14.13 -0.61 -6.65
CA TYR A 352 -14.58 0.71 -6.19
C TYR A 352 -13.58 1.38 -5.23
N CYS A 353 -12.72 0.61 -4.58
CA CYS A 353 -11.66 1.11 -3.69
C CYS A 353 -10.29 1.12 -4.34
N ASP A 354 -9.99 0.07 -5.12
CA ASP A 354 -8.66 -0.19 -5.62
C ASP A 354 -8.20 0.91 -6.56
N ARG A 355 -6.98 1.39 -6.36
CA ARG A 355 -6.36 2.46 -7.14
C ARG A 355 -4.85 2.33 -7.15
N THR A 356 -4.23 2.91 -8.16
CA THR A 356 -2.77 2.97 -8.27
C THR A 356 -2.20 4.09 -7.43
N GLY A 357 -1.10 3.82 -6.72
CA GLY A 357 -0.27 4.80 -6.05
C GLY A 357 1.13 4.89 -6.67
N VAL A 358 1.63 6.10 -6.84
CA VAL A 358 2.98 6.39 -7.34
C VAL A 358 3.91 6.63 -6.17
N HIS A 359 4.85 5.71 -5.94
CA HIS A 359 5.88 5.79 -4.90
C HIS A 359 7.18 6.35 -5.48
N GLY A 360 7.73 7.37 -4.85
CA GLY A 360 9.02 7.98 -5.21
C GLY A 360 9.76 8.52 -4.00
N LYS A 361 11.03 8.85 -4.18
CA LYS A 361 11.82 9.48 -3.12
C LYS A 361 11.43 10.95 -2.91
N SER A 362 10.95 11.59 -3.97
CA SER A 362 10.51 12.98 -3.97
C SER A 362 9.17 13.15 -4.70
N LEU A 363 8.46 14.23 -4.40
CA LEU A 363 7.26 14.59 -5.16
C LEU A 363 7.61 15.07 -6.57
N ASP A 364 8.81 15.55 -6.81
CA ASP A 364 9.30 15.91 -8.14
C ASP A 364 9.32 14.70 -9.07
N ASP A 365 9.84 13.56 -8.60
CA ASP A 365 9.81 12.30 -9.35
C ASP A 365 8.39 11.75 -9.49
N CYS A 366 7.60 11.76 -8.41
CA CYS A 366 6.22 11.30 -8.45
C CYS A 366 5.37 12.09 -9.45
N ALA A 367 5.56 13.42 -9.54
CA ALA A 367 4.87 14.28 -10.49
C ALA A 367 5.26 13.97 -11.95
N LYS A 368 6.56 13.75 -12.22
CA LYS A 368 7.04 13.33 -13.55
C LYS A 368 6.41 12.02 -14.00
N ILE A 369 6.34 11.05 -13.08
CA ILE A 369 5.73 9.74 -13.35
C ILE A 369 4.23 9.89 -13.60
N LEU A 370 3.53 10.67 -12.78
CA LEU A 370 2.10 10.92 -12.96
C LEU A 370 1.81 11.60 -14.30
N ASP A 371 2.64 12.57 -14.71
CA ASP A 371 2.54 13.21 -16.04
C ASP A 371 2.78 12.23 -17.18
N ALA A 372 3.62 11.23 -16.97
CA ALA A 372 3.83 10.16 -17.94
C ALA A 372 2.64 9.20 -18.06
N LEU A 373 1.85 9.05 -17.01
CA LEU A 373 0.76 8.08 -16.93
C LEU A 373 -0.62 8.65 -17.27
N LYS A 374 -0.86 9.92 -16.98
CA LYS A 374 -2.18 10.52 -17.19
C LYS A 374 -2.45 10.79 -18.67
N ASP A 375 -3.71 10.65 -19.08
CA ASP A 375 -4.23 11.22 -20.32
C ASP A 375 -4.90 12.56 -20.01
N PRO A 376 -4.31 13.70 -20.43
CA PRO A 376 -4.86 15.01 -20.08
C PRO A 376 -6.09 15.39 -20.92
N LYS A 377 -6.44 14.62 -21.96
CA LYS A 377 -7.59 14.90 -22.84
C LYS A 377 -8.82 14.16 -22.37
N GLU A 378 -8.69 12.85 -22.20
CA GLU A 378 -9.81 11.95 -21.99
C GLU A 378 -9.89 11.48 -20.53
N GLY A 379 -8.76 11.41 -19.79
CA GLY A 379 -8.67 10.74 -18.50
C GLY A 379 -8.86 9.23 -18.65
N TYR A 380 -9.13 8.58 -17.53
CA TYR A 380 -9.45 7.15 -17.50
C TYR A 380 -10.93 6.94 -17.15
N TYR A 381 -11.59 6.08 -17.88
CA TYR A 381 -12.96 5.67 -17.64
C TYR A 381 -13.06 4.14 -17.61
N ASP A 382 -13.69 3.62 -16.58
CA ASP A 382 -14.06 2.22 -16.45
C ASP A 382 -15.56 2.14 -16.12
N GLU A 383 -16.34 1.51 -16.98
CA GLU A 383 -17.78 1.37 -16.85
C GLU A 383 -18.21 0.63 -15.56
N ARG A 384 -17.31 -0.16 -14.98
CA ARG A 384 -17.53 -0.90 -13.74
C ARG A 384 -17.33 -0.03 -12.49
N ASP A 385 -16.65 1.12 -12.62
CA ASP A 385 -16.25 1.96 -11.50
C ASP A 385 -16.86 3.37 -11.58
N PRO A 386 -17.90 3.66 -10.78
CA PRO A 386 -18.56 4.95 -10.81
C PRO A 386 -17.65 6.13 -10.45
N TYR A 387 -16.53 5.89 -9.73
CA TYR A 387 -15.58 6.94 -9.38
C TYR A 387 -14.68 7.38 -10.55
N THR A 388 -14.75 6.69 -11.68
CA THR A 388 -14.14 7.14 -12.94
C THR A 388 -15.10 8.02 -13.76
N THR A 389 -16.38 8.08 -13.38
CA THR A 389 -17.37 8.95 -14.01
C THR A 389 -17.27 10.35 -13.42
N VAL A 390 -16.40 11.17 -13.98
CA VAL A 390 -16.20 12.56 -13.57
C VAL A 390 -16.33 13.52 -14.76
N PRO A 391 -16.68 14.79 -14.52
CA PRO A 391 -16.62 15.79 -15.60
C PRO A 391 -15.21 15.87 -16.19
N ARG A 392 -15.10 15.96 -17.51
CA ARG A 392 -13.79 16.11 -18.20
C ARG A 392 -13.03 17.37 -17.75
N SER A 393 -13.74 18.37 -17.25
CA SER A 393 -13.14 19.55 -16.63
C SER A 393 -12.37 19.25 -15.33
N SER A 394 -12.64 18.12 -14.70
CA SER A 394 -11.89 17.66 -13.50
C SER A 394 -10.56 16.99 -13.86
N ILE A 395 -10.29 16.72 -15.14
CA ILE A 395 -9.01 16.16 -15.57
C ILE A 395 -8.01 17.30 -15.72
N ILE A 396 -6.94 17.27 -14.93
CA ILE A 396 -5.87 18.26 -14.97
C ILE A 396 -5.12 18.17 -16.29
N LYS A 397 -5.15 19.25 -17.09
CA LYS A 397 -4.55 19.30 -18.44
C LYS A 397 -3.08 19.74 -18.41
N THR A 398 -2.72 20.58 -17.45
CA THR A 398 -1.34 21.05 -17.27
C THR A 398 -0.43 19.92 -16.76
N LYS A 399 0.87 20.05 -16.98
CA LYS A 399 1.84 19.13 -16.40
C LYS A 399 1.88 19.34 -14.88
N PHE A 400 1.92 18.26 -14.10
CA PHE A 400 2.05 18.33 -12.64
C PHE A 400 3.40 18.89 -12.21
N VAL A 401 4.45 18.63 -12.97
CA VAL A 401 5.78 19.21 -12.71
C VAL A 401 5.78 20.74 -12.73
N ASP A 402 4.89 21.37 -13.49
CA ASP A 402 4.76 22.84 -13.56
C ASP A 402 4.14 23.44 -12.29
N ASN A 403 3.50 22.60 -11.46
CA ASN A 403 2.85 23.01 -10.21
C ASN A 403 3.71 22.73 -8.96
N LEU A 404 4.91 22.18 -9.14
CA LEU A 404 5.83 21.96 -8.04
C LEU A 404 6.34 23.29 -7.48
N ALA A 405 6.60 23.31 -6.18
CA ALA A 405 7.27 24.45 -5.57
C ALA A 405 8.68 24.63 -6.16
N ASP A 406 9.05 25.84 -6.50
CA ASP A 406 10.42 26.16 -6.92
C ASP A 406 11.30 26.39 -5.68
N LYS A 407 12.35 25.58 -5.51
CA LYS A 407 13.32 25.72 -4.43
C LYS A 407 14.12 27.02 -4.44
N ASN A 408 14.18 27.70 -5.60
CA ASN A 408 14.90 28.95 -5.77
C ASN A 408 14.04 30.17 -5.39
N THR A 409 12.75 29.97 -5.12
CA THR A 409 11.84 31.01 -4.63
C THR A 409 11.61 30.89 -3.13
N ARG A 410 11.11 31.96 -2.51
CA ARG A 410 10.68 31.90 -1.11
C ARG A 410 9.50 30.94 -0.98
N LEU A 411 9.72 29.82 -0.27
CA LEU A 411 8.67 28.86 0.03
C LEU A 411 7.66 29.48 1.01
N SER A 412 6.38 29.51 0.65
CA SER A 412 5.32 30.10 1.47
C SER A 412 3.97 29.48 1.15
N LEU A 413 3.14 29.29 2.18
CA LEU A 413 1.73 28.87 2.10
C LEU A 413 0.81 29.94 2.71
N ALA A 414 1.22 31.21 2.73
CA ALA A 414 0.50 32.31 3.40
C ALA A 414 -0.94 32.51 2.89
N ASN A 415 -1.23 32.13 1.64
CA ASN A 415 -2.56 32.23 1.05
C ASN A 415 -3.33 30.91 1.11
N ILE A 416 -2.77 29.89 1.73
CA ILE A 416 -3.34 28.54 1.81
C ILE A 416 -4.02 28.35 3.18
N ARG A 417 -5.23 27.81 3.13
CA ARG A 417 -6.02 27.44 4.29
C ARG A 417 -6.12 25.94 4.40
N LEU A 418 -5.55 25.37 5.45
CA LEU A 418 -5.54 23.93 5.70
C LEU A 418 -6.51 23.55 6.82
N GLY A 419 -7.21 22.46 6.64
CA GLY A 419 -8.02 21.83 7.66
C GLY A 419 -7.24 20.70 8.35
N LEU A 420 -6.93 20.85 9.64
CA LEU A 420 -6.33 19.76 10.41
C LEU A 420 -7.40 18.75 10.79
N ILE A 421 -7.22 17.50 10.34
CA ILE A 421 -8.02 16.38 10.84
C ILE A 421 -7.48 15.99 12.21
N SER A 422 -8.01 16.66 13.25
CA SER A 422 -7.52 16.54 14.64
C SER A 422 -7.64 15.12 15.18
N GLU A 423 -8.59 14.35 14.66
CA GLU A 423 -8.82 12.96 14.97
C GLU A 423 -7.57 12.09 14.75
N SER A 424 -6.71 12.46 13.79
CA SER A 424 -5.46 11.76 13.51
C SER A 424 -4.39 11.93 14.58
N LEU A 425 -4.55 12.91 15.47
CA LEU A 425 -3.60 13.24 16.54
C LEU A 425 -4.09 12.85 17.94
N VAL A 426 -5.24 12.17 18.02
CA VAL A 426 -5.79 11.72 19.30
C VAL A 426 -5.22 10.35 19.66
N TYR A 427 -4.92 10.15 20.92
CA TYR A 427 -4.53 8.85 21.48
C TYR A 427 -5.08 8.70 22.91
N PRO A 428 -5.19 7.46 23.46
CA PRO A 428 -5.63 7.27 24.83
C PRO A 428 -4.72 8.00 25.81
N LYS A 429 -5.30 8.68 26.80
CA LYS A 429 -4.58 9.54 27.75
C LYS A 429 -3.37 8.85 28.41
N ASP A 430 -3.48 7.54 28.64
CA ASP A 430 -2.45 6.76 29.31
C ASP A 430 -1.61 5.89 28.34
N SER A 431 -1.84 5.99 27.03
CA SER A 431 -1.06 5.26 26.02
C SER A 431 0.24 5.98 25.74
N LEU A 432 1.34 5.26 25.87
CA LEU A 432 2.66 5.70 25.44
C LEU A 432 2.99 5.26 24.01
N THR A 433 2.22 4.32 23.46
CA THR A 433 2.48 3.74 22.14
C THR A 433 2.41 4.78 21.02
N GLU A 434 1.38 5.65 21.06
CA GLU A 434 1.16 6.66 20.03
C GLU A 434 1.85 7.99 20.32
N LYS A 435 2.07 8.28 21.60
CA LYS A 435 2.52 9.60 22.06
C LYS A 435 3.76 10.13 21.34
N PRO A 436 4.85 9.37 21.15
CA PRO A 436 6.06 9.92 20.52
C PRO A 436 5.82 10.44 19.09
N ILE A 437 5.07 9.67 18.28
CA ILE A 437 4.78 10.07 16.90
C ILE A 437 3.78 11.22 16.86
N VAL A 438 2.73 11.20 17.69
CA VAL A 438 1.73 12.28 17.71
C VAL A 438 2.34 13.59 18.16
N ASP A 439 3.14 13.59 19.21
CA ASP A 439 3.81 14.80 19.71
C ASP A 439 4.78 15.36 18.65
N ALA A 440 5.55 14.49 17.98
CA ALA A 440 6.45 14.90 16.91
C ALA A 440 5.68 15.45 15.70
N ALA A 441 4.58 14.83 15.30
CA ALA A 441 3.74 15.28 14.20
C ALA A 441 3.07 16.62 14.48
N LEU A 442 2.54 16.82 15.69
CA LEU A 442 1.95 18.11 16.08
C LEU A 442 3.01 19.23 16.07
N ALA A 443 4.19 18.93 16.60
CA ALA A 443 5.31 19.89 16.56
C ALA A 443 5.72 20.22 15.11
N GLU A 444 5.80 19.22 14.23
CA GLU A 444 6.13 19.40 12.81
C GLU A 444 5.08 20.27 12.10
N ILE A 445 3.79 19.99 12.30
CA ILE A 445 2.67 20.75 11.74
C ILE A 445 2.80 22.24 12.18
N LYS A 446 2.95 22.50 13.47
CA LYS A 446 3.07 23.88 14.00
C LYS A 446 4.32 24.57 13.47
N ASN A 447 5.49 23.93 13.58
CA ASN A 447 6.77 24.56 13.24
C ASN A 447 6.93 24.82 11.75
N ILE A 448 6.51 23.86 10.90
CA ILE A 448 6.74 23.96 9.46
C ILE A 448 5.53 24.59 8.76
N LEU A 449 4.32 24.04 8.90
CA LEU A 449 3.18 24.58 8.16
C LEU A 449 2.77 25.97 8.65
N VAL A 450 2.67 26.16 9.97
CA VAL A 450 2.21 27.44 10.54
C VAL A 450 3.34 28.46 10.62
N HIS A 451 4.43 28.16 11.35
CA HIS A 451 5.45 29.17 11.62
C HIS A 451 6.40 29.42 10.45
N LYS A 452 6.90 28.36 9.78
CA LYS A 452 7.86 28.51 8.67
C LYS A 452 7.19 28.91 7.37
N LEU A 453 6.07 28.26 7.02
CA LEU A 453 5.39 28.44 5.73
C LEU A 453 4.21 29.42 5.79
N ASN A 454 3.79 29.84 6.99
CA ASN A 454 2.70 30.80 7.20
C ASN A 454 1.32 30.30 6.72
N ALA A 455 1.08 28.98 6.66
CA ALA A 455 -0.22 28.45 6.34
C ALA A 455 -1.26 28.81 7.41
N LYS A 456 -2.48 29.10 7.00
CA LYS A 456 -3.60 29.24 7.92
C LYS A 456 -4.18 27.89 8.22
N LEU A 457 -4.10 27.44 9.48
CA LEU A 457 -4.55 26.13 9.93
C LEU A 457 -5.83 26.25 10.77
N LEU A 458 -6.85 25.45 10.44
CA LEU A 458 -8.09 25.31 11.19
C LEU A 458 -8.24 23.86 11.65
N GLN A 459 -8.70 23.63 12.86
CA GLN A 459 -8.94 22.29 13.42
C GLN A 459 -10.42 21.98 13.57
N SER A 460 -10.77 20.70 13.71
CA SER A 460 -12.12 20.28 14.06
C SER A 460 -12.53 20.84 15.43
N SER A 461 -13.78 21.23 15.54
CA SER A 461 -14.40 21.66 16.80
C SER A 461 -15.21 20.54 17.47
N ASP A 462 -15.16 19.32 16.96
CA ASP A 462 -15.91 18.19 17.51
C ASP A 462 -15.56 17.96 18.99
N PRO A 463 -16.52 17.97 19.90
CA PRO A 463 -16.30 17.81 21.34
C PRO A 463 -15.74 16.43 21.75
N LEU A 464 -15.73 15.47 20.83
CA LEU A 464 -15.11 14.17 21.09
C LEU A 464 -13.57 14.22 21.04
N TRP A 465 -12.99 15.33 20.54
CA TRP A 465 -11.56 15.44 20.31
C TRP A 465 -10.95 16.63 21.09
N ASN A 466 -9.71 16.52 21.46
CA ASN A 466 -8.99 17.59 22.11
C ASN A 466 -8.75 18.75 21.14
N ILE A 467 -9.16 19.96 21.53
CA ILE A 467 -8.96 21.17 20.75
C ILE A 467 -7.68 21.87 21.24
N ASP A 468 -6.79 22.15 20.31
CA ASP A 468 -5.62 23.00 20.58
C ASP A 468 -6.09 24.46 20.63
N LYS A 469 -5.88 25.12 21.77
CA LYS A 469 -6.34 26.50 22.01
C LYS A 469 -5.65 27.54 21.15
N ASP A 470 -4.50 27.19 20.58
CA ASP A 470 -3.71 28.07 19.74
C ASP A 470 -4.10 28.02 18.27
N MET A 471 -5.06 27.17 17.90
CA MET A 471 -5.53 27.01 16.53
C MET A 471 -6.95 27.52 16.35
N ASP A 472 -7.21 28.15 15.21
CA ASP A 472 -8.58 28.47 14.77
C ASP A 472 -9.39 27.19 14.61
N VAL A 473 -10.71 27.27 14.83
CA VAL A 473 -11.63 26.14 14.69
C VAL A 473 -12.42 26.21 13.39
N MET A 474 -12.80 25.07 12.85
CA MET A 474 -13.68 24.96 11.70
C MET A 474 -15.10 25.42 12.06
N LYS A 475 -15.73 26.13 11.16
CA LYS A 475 -17.17 26.49 11.27
C LYS A 475 -18.05 25.25 11.16
N VAL A 476 -17.71 24.35 10.26
CA VAL A 476 -18.35 23.05 10.06
C VAL A 476 -17.28 21.98 10.06
N ASP A 477 -17.30 21.09 11.05
CA ASP A 477 -16.44 19.92 11.14
C ASP A 477 -17.07 18.67 10.52
N PHE A 478 -16.36 17.55 10.57
CA PHE A 478 -16.79 16.29 9.97
C PHE A 478 -18.06 15.73 10.62
N ARG A 479 -18.22 15.86 11.93
CA ARG A 479 -19.42 15.42 12.64
C ARG A 479 -20.62 16.26 12.25
N ARG A 480 -20.47 17.57 12.16
CA ARG A 480 -21.53 18.46 11.72
C ARG A 480 -21.94 18.22 10.28
N ALA A 481 -20.98 18.00 9.39
CA ALA A 481 -21.28 17.63 8.00
C ALA A 481 -22.00 16.28 7.91
N LEU A 482 -21.58 15.29 8.70
CA LEU A 482 -22.26 14.00 8.80
C LEU A 482 -23.73 14.18 9.22
N THR A 483 -24.00 14.94 10.29
CA THR A 483 -25.37 15.13 10.78
C THR A 483 -26.26 15.85 9.78
N ARG A 484 -25.71 16.73 8.94
CA ARG A 484 -26.47 17.41 7.88
C ARG A 484 -26.78 16.48 6.70
N LEU A 485 -25.86 15.61 6.33
CA LEU A 485 -25.96 14.84 5.09
C LEU A 485 -26.60 13.46 5.29
N LEU A 486 -26.39 12.83 6.45
CA LEU A 486 -26.87 11.47 6.71
C LEU A 486 -28.39 11.32 6.49
N PRO A 487 -29.26 12.23 7.01
CA PRO A 487 -30.71 12.11 6.83
C PRO A 487 -31.16 12.14 5.37
N VAL A 488 -30.38 12.76 4.48
CA VAL A 488 -30.68 12.86 3.05
C VAL A 488 -30.20 11.64 2.28
N PHE A 489 -28.97 11.16 2.58
CA PHE A 489 -28.31 10.13 1.78
C PHE A 489 -28.53 8.71 2.28
N MET A 490 -28.51 8.52 3.61
CA MET A 490 -28.58 7.19 4.23
C MET A 490 -29.36 7.25 5.56
N PRO A 491 -30.63 7.68 5.57
CA PRO A 491 -31.41 7.81 6.80
C PRO A 491 -31.63 6.49 7.52
N ASP A 492 -31.59 5.37 6.80
CA ASP A 492 -31.73 4.02 7.32
C ASP A 492 -30.62 3.64 8.31
N ILE A 493 -29.47 4.29 8.26
CA ILE A 493 -28.39 4.06 9.24
C ILE A 493 -28.87 4.34 10.67
N LEU A 494 -29.74 5.33 10.88
CA LEU A 494 -30.28 5.64 12.21
C LEU A 494 -31.12 4.50 12.80
N PHE A 495 -31.66 3.63 11.95
CA PHE A 495 -32.44 2.45 12.35
C PHE A 495 -31.59 1.18 12.51
N ARG A 496 -30.26 1.28 12.49
CA ARG A 496 -29.37 0.14 12.67
C ARG A 496 -29.56 -0.51 14.03
N LEU A 497 -29.52 -1.85 14.03
CA LEU A 497 -29.49 -2.65 15.26
C LEU A 497 -28.04 -3.07 15.56
N ASP A 498 -27.73 -3.22 16.84
CA ASP A 498 -26.48 -3.82 17.30
C ASP A 498 -26.50 -5.36 17.18
N SER A 499 -25.42 -6.01 17.57
CA SER A 499 -25.30 -7.47 17.52
C SER A 499 -26.29 -8.23 18.44
N THR A 500 -26.93 -7.53 19.37
CA THR A 500 -27.96 -8.08 20.29
C THR A 500 -29.39 -7.82 19.81
N GLY A 501 -29.55 -7.14 18.65
CA GLY A 501 -30.85 -6.79 18.09
C GLY A 501 -31.46 -5.52 18.68
N LYS A 502 -30.71 -4.74 19.46
CA LYS A 502 -31.17 -3.45 20.01
C LYS A 502 -30.77 -2.28 19.11
N PRO A 503 -31.48 -1.14 19.19
CA PRO A 503 -31.11 0.07 18.46
C PRO A 503 -29.66 0.49 18.75
N PHE A 504 -28.86 0.62 17.71
CA PHE A 504 -27.50 1.11 17.85
C PHE A 504 -27.46 2.59 18.25
N PHE A 505 -28.37 3.40 17.70
CA PHE A 505 -28.54 4.82 18.06
C PHE A 505 -29.70 4.98 19.03
N THR A 506 -29.45 4.71 20.31
CA THR A 506 -30.45 4.74 21.38
C THR A 506 -31.11 6.10 21.57
N ASP A 507 -30.33 7.19 21.39
CA ASP A 507 -30.87 8.56 21.51
C ASP A 507 -31.96 8.81 20.44
N PHE A 508 -31.76 8.36 19.21
CA PHE A 508 -32.72 8.42 18.14
C PHE A 508 -33.95 7.54 18.43
N ALA A 509 -33.73 6.28 18.78
CA ALA A 509 -34.79 5.31 19.05
C ALA A 509 -35.72 5.77 20.16
N ASN A 510 -35.18 6.44 21.18
CA ASN A 510 -35.95 6.97 22.32
C ASN A 510 -36.64 8.30 22.02
N ALA A 511 -36.20 9.05 21.02
CA ALA A 511 -36.78 10.35 20.68
C ALA A 511 -38.00 10.26 19.77
N ILE A 512 -38.05 9.24 18.90
CA ILE A 512 -39.10 9.12 17.87
C ILE A 512 -40.35 8.43 18.40
N LYS A 513 -41.51 8.81 17.85
CA LYS A 513 -42.83 8.18 18.15
C LYS A 513 -42.98 6.81 17.45
N PRO A 514 -43.82 5.91 17.94
CA PRO A 514 -44.14 4.67 17.26
C PRO A 514 -44.77 4.94 15.88
N THR A 515 -44.31 4.19 14.88
CA THR A 515 -44.89 4.14 13.53
C THR A 515 -44.95 2.70 13.04
N GLU A 516 -45.79 2.41 12.06
CA GLU A 516 -45.95 1.07 11.47
C GLU A 516 -44.73 0.61 10.66
N PHE A 517 -43.80 1.54 10.31
CA PHE A 517 -42.60 1.26 9.50
C PHE A 517 -41.33 1.03 10.34
N LEU A 518 -41.41 1.00 11.66
CA LEU A 518 -40.23 0.79 12.51
C LEU A 518 -39.76 -0.67 12.44
N PRO A 519 -38.45 -0.89 12.40
CA PRO A 519 -37.87 -2.24 12.25
C PRO A 519 -38.03 -3.12 13.50
N GLY A 520 -38.50 -2.58 14.61
CA GLY A 520 -38.72 -3.32 15.85
C GLY A 520 -39.37 -2.50 16.95
N LYS A 521 -39.89 -3.19 17.99
CA LYS A 521 -40.55 -2.57 19.16
C LYS A 521 -39.60 -1.74 20.05
N GLU A 522 -38.34 -1.87 19.84
CA GLU A 522 -37.27 -1.15 20.57
C GLU A 522 -37.18 0.33 20.12
N PHE A 523 -37.82 0.68 18.99
CA PHE A 523 -37.92 2.04 18.51
C PHE A 523 -39.29 2.62 18.90
N GLY A 524 -39.37 3.94 18.94
CA GLY A 524 -40.64 4.62 19.14
C GLY A 524 -41.03 4.82 20.60
N ASN A 525 -40.06 5.11 21.44
CA ASN A 525 -40.32 5.40 22.86
C ASN A 525 -40.55 6.89 23.15
N GLY A 526 -40.49 7.75 22.13
CA GLY A 526 -40.63 9.20 22.24
C GLY A 526 -41.88 9.75 21.57
N SER A 527 -41.84 11.03 21.25
CA SER A 527 -42.97 11.78 20.71
C SER A 527 -42.71 12.45 19.35
N LEU A 528 -41.47 12.50 18.89
CA LEU A 528 -41.10 13.17 17.62
C LEU A 528 -41.42 12.27 16.42
N ASP A 529 -41.93 12.87 15.38
CA ASP A 529 -42.00 12.18 14.10
C ASP A 529 -40.56 11.85 13.61
N PRO A 530 -40.29 10.66 13.09
CA PRO A 530 -38.96 10.32 12.58
C PRO A 530 -38.43 11.30 11.50
N ILE A 531 -39.32 11.82 10.65
CA ILE A 531 -38.97 12.81 9.63
C ILE A 531 -38.61 14.15 10.28
N ASP A 532 -39.44 14.62 11.25
CA ASP A 532 -39.15 15.86 11.98
C ASP A 532 -37.83 15.76 12.75
N TYR A 533 -37.51 14.59 13.31
CA TYR A 533 -36.22 14.35 13.93
C TYR A 533 -35.09 14.50 12.92
N MET A 534 -35.20 13.86 11.73
CA MET A 534 -34.19 13.91 10.67
C MET A 534 -34.00 15.34 10.13
N VAL A 535 -35.10 16.09 9.96
CA VAL A 535 -35.02 17.50 9.54
C VAL A 535 -34.32 18.31 10.63
N GLY A 536 -34.72 18.16 11.89
CA GLY A 536 -34.07 18.85 13.00
C GLY A 536 -32.61 18.52 13.17
N LEU A 537 -32.24 17.25 12.95
CA LEU A 537 -30.83 16.81 12.94
C LEU A 537 -30.04 17.49 11.80
N SER A 538 -30.62 17.53 10.60
CA SER A 538 -29.99 18.14 9.43
C SER A 538 -29.81 19.66 9.58
N GLU A 539 -30.82 20.34 10.12
CA GLU A 539 -30.80 21.78 10.38
C GLU A 539 -30.02 22.17 11.64
N GLY A 540 -29.76 21.20 12.55
CA GLY A 540 -29.02 21.38 13.78
C GLY A 540 -29.87 21.95 14.94
N SER A 541 -31.19 21.80 14.87
CA SER A 541 -32.10 22.09 15.97
C SER A 541 -32.26 20.92 16.95
N ILE A 542 -31.80 19.72 16.54
CA ILE A 542 -31.71 18.50 17.36
C ILE A 542 -30.24 18.10 17.51
N GLU A 543 -29.84 17.79 18.75
CA GLU A 543 -28.49 17.25 19.02
C GLU A 543 -28.31 15.86 18.39
N PRO A 544 -27.17 15.61 17.74
CA PRO A 544 -26.92 14.30 17.15
C PRO A 544 -26.75 13.22 18.22
N PRO A 545 -27.14 11.96 17.93
CA PRO A 545 -26.83 10.85 18.81
C PRO A 545 -25.36 10.83 19.19
N LYS A 546 -25.06 10.57 20.47
CA LYS A 546 -23.69 10.65 21.02
C LYS A 546 -22.70 9.77 20.25
N ASN A 547 -23.14 8.59 19.83
CA ASN A 547 -22.36 7.61 19.08
C ASN A 547 -22.44 7.79 17.55
N LEU A 548 -23.10 8.85 17.05
CA LEU A 548 -23.08 9.16 15.62
C LEU A 548 -21.76 9.82 15.25
N THR A 549 -20.88 9.02 14.69
CA THR A 549 -19.54 9.40 14.22
C THR A 549 -19.27 8.80 12.85
N ILE A 550 -18.28 9.30 12.14
CA ILE A 550 -17.85 8.67 10.88
C ILE A 550 -17.44 7.21 11.10
N ALA A 551 -16.79 6.90 12.23
CA ALA A 551 -16.42 5.52 12.58
C ALA A 551 -17.65 4.61 12.73
N SER A 552 -18.71 5.10 13.37
CA SER A 552 -19.90 4.29 13.64
C SER A 552 -20.72 3.95 12.40
N ILE A 553 -20.60 4.75 11.34
CA ILE A 553 -21.32 4.53 10.08
C ILE A 553 -20.49 3.76 9.04
N GLN A 554 -19.17 3.66 9.21
CA GLN A 554 -18.33 2.95 8.26
C GLN A 554 -18.65 1.46 8.21
N GLU A 555 -18.87 0.96 7.01
CA GLU A 555 -18.90 -0.46 6.71
C GLU A 555 -17.46 -0.96 6.54
N GLN A 556 -17.05 -1.91 7.37
CA GLN A 556 -15.72 -2.49 7.29
C GLN A 556 -15.63 -3.69 6.34
N LYS A 557 -16.78 -4.24 5.94
CA LYS A 557 -16.82 -5.36 5.01
C LYS A 557 -16.48 -4.86 3.61
N LEU A 558 -15.25 -5.03 3.23
CA LEU A 558 -14.81 -4.92 1.84
C LEU A 558 -15.09 -6.26 1.16
N ALA A 559 -15.05 -6.29 -0.15
CA ALA A 559 -14.99 -7.52 -0.92
C ALA A 559 -16.30 -8.22 -1.30
N ASN A 560 -17.46 -7.57 -1.18
CA ASN A 560 -18.68 -8.16 -1.73
C ASN A 560 -18.58 -8.45 -3.24
N THR A 561 -17.71 -7.75 -3.96
CA THR A 561 -17.49 -7.91 -5.39
C THR A 561 -16.17 -8.59 -5.73
N PHE A 562 -15.32 -8.92 -4.76
CA PHE A 562 -13.99 -9.48 -5.00
C PHE A 562 -14.04 -10.73 -5.87
N ARG A 563 -14.88 -11.72 -5.51
CA ARG A 563 -15.03 -12.96 -6.24
C ARG A 563 -15.42 -12.72 -7.71
N TYR A 564 -16.31 -11.79 -7.95
CA TYR A 564 -16.72 -11.42 -9.30
C TYR A 564 -15.55 -10.85 -10.11
N HIS A 565 -14.85 -9.86 -9.57
CA HIS A 565 -13.76 -9.19 -10.27
C HIS A 565 -12.53 -10.08 -10.46
N ILE A 566 -12.16 -10.88 -9.46
CA ILE A 566 -11.05 -11.85 -9.63
C ILE A 566 -11.40 -12.91 -10.65
N SER A 567 -12.66 -13.36 -10.72
CA SER A 567 -13.11 -14.30 -11.76
C SER A 567 -13.06 -13.66 -13.15
N GLN A 568 -13.46 -12.39 -13.31
CA GLN A 568 -13.30 -11.68 -14.58
C GLN A 568 -11.82 -11.58 -14.99
N TYR A 569 -10.94 -11.27 -14.05
CA TYR A 569 -9.50 -11.21 -14.31
C TYR A 569 -8.95 -12.56 -14.79
N LEU A 570 -9.29 -13.65 -14.09
CA LEU A 570 -8.83 -14.99 -14.46
C LEU A 570 -9.35 -15.42 -15.83
N LEU A 571 -10.63 -15.17 -16.12
CA LEU A 571 -11.22 -15.46 -17.42
C LEU A 571 -10.55 -14.67 -18.55
N ARG A 572 -10.25 -13.39 -18.35
CA ARG A 572 -9.53 -12.58 -19.33
C ARG A 572 -8.14 -13.15 -19.57
N ARG A 573 -7.36 -13.41 -18.52
CA ARG A 573 -6.01 -13.97 -18.61
C ARG A 573 -6.01 -15.32 -19.36
N ALA A 574 -6.92 -16.22 -19.02
CA ALA A 574 -7.08 -17.50 -19.71
C ALA A 574 -7.50 -17.34 -21.18
N SER A 575 -8.39 -16.35 -21.47
CA SER A 575 -8.82 -16.04 -22.83
C SER A 575 -7.68 -15.52 -23.70
N ASP A 576 -6.83 -14.64 -23.14
CA ASP A 576 -5.67 -14.11 -23.86
C ASP A 576 -4.68 -15.23 -24.25
N TRP A 577 -4.39 -16.15 -23.33
CA TRP A 577 -3.55 -17.31 -23.63
C TRP A 577 -4.20 -18.28 -24.62
N LYS A 578 -5.51 -18.48 -24.54
CA LYS A 578 -6.25 -19.28 -25.51
C LYS A 578 -6.19 -18.67 -26.90
N ALA A 579 -6.33 -17.35 -27.02
CA ALA A 579 -6.19 -16.62 -28.28
C ALA A 579 -4.78 -16.77 -28.88
N ALA A 580 -3.75 -16.86 -28.03
CA ALA A 580 -2.37 -17.13 -28.43
C ALA A 580 -2.08 -18.61 -28.73
N GLY A 581 -3.07 -19.52 -28.64
CA GLY A 581 -2.94 -20.93 -28.91
C GLY A 581 -2.54 -21.81 -27.73
N PHE A 582 -2.58 -21.28 -26.51
CA PHE A 582 -2.26 -21.99 -25.28
C PHE A 582 -3.47 -22.14 -24.38
N HIS A 583 -3.37 -23.03 -23.40
CA HIS A 583 -4.40 -23.21 -22.38
C HIS A 583 -3.85 -22.89 -21.00
N GLU A 584 -4.63 -22.12 -20.25
CA GLU A 584 -4.42 -21.89 -18.84
C GLU A 584 -5.59 -22.45 -18.05
N ALA A 585 -5.30 -23.33 -17.08
CA ALA A 585 -6.36 -23.97 -16.31
C ALA A 585 -6.91 -23.09 -15.18
N LEU A 586 -6.21 -22.02 -14.84
CA LEU A 586 -6.61 -21.10 -13.74
C LEU A 586 -7.52 -19.99 -14.28
N ASP A 587 -8.74 -20.35 -14.61
CA ASP A 587 -9.75 -19.48 -15.24
C ASP A 587 -10.93 -19.12 -14.32
N ASN A 588 -10.93 -19.62 -13.07
CA ASN A 588 -12.03 -19.41 -12.16
C ASN A 588 -11.58 -19.38 -10.68
N TRP A 589 -12.45 -18.85 -9.84
CA TRP A 589 -12.23 -18.72 -8.41
C TRP A 589 -11.94 -20.03 -7.69
N LYS A 590 -12.66 -21.11 -8.03
CA LYS A 590 -12.51 -22.42 -7.39
C LYS A 590 -11.11 -22.98 -7.64
N ALA A 591 -10.65 -22.92 -8.89
CA ALA A 591 -9.31 -23.35 -9.25
C ALA A 591 -8.24 -22.51 -8.53
N LEU A 592 -8.41 -21.20 -8.45
CA LEU A 592 -7.50 -20.32 -7.71
C LEU A 592 -7.43 -20.69 -6.22
N ASN A 593 -8.59 -20.90 -5.58
CA ASN A 593 -8.67 -21.26 -4.17
C ASN A 593 -8.01 -22.62 -3.88
N GLU A 594 -8.25 -23.61 -4.72
CA GLU A 594 -7.70 -24.96 -4.56
C GLU A 594 -6.18 -25.00 -4.78
N ARG A 595 -5.65 -24.17 -5.67
CA ARG A 595 -4.24 -24.17 -6.08
C ARG A 595 -3.37 -23.17 -5.33
N SER A 596 -3.97 -22.22 -4.63
CA SER A 596 -3.21 -21.25 -3.82
C SER A 596 -2.68 -21.88 -2.55
N LYS A 597 -1.42 -21.58 -2.26
CA LYS A 597 -0.84 -21.80 -0.95
C LYS A 597 -0.92 -20.54 -0.14
N PHE A 598 -1.28 -20.68 1.12
CA PHE A 598 -1.36 -19.59 2.07
C PHE A 598 -0.38 -19.81 3.20
N TRP A 599 0.01 -18.71 3.81
CA TRP A 599 0.91 -18.72 4.96
C TRP A 599 0.37 -19.54 6.14
N GLY A 600 -0.94 -19.49 6.38
CA GLY A 600 -1.60 -20.22 7.44
C GLY A 600 -2.96 -20.79 7.02
N ASP A 601 -3.44 -21.79 7.74
CA ASP A 601 -4.71 -22.46 7.47
C ASP A 601 -5.92 -21.58 7.74
N ASP A 602 -5.79 -20.61 8.64
CA ASP A 602 -6.80 -19.58 8.89
C ASP A 602 -7.02 -18.68 7.67
N GLN A 603 -5.97 -18.37 6.92
CA GLN A 603 -6.08 -17.61 5.68
C GLN A 603 -6.76 -18.42 4.58
N ARG A 604 -6.44 -19.71 4.49
CA ARG A 604 -7.12 -20.63 3.60
C ARG A 604 -8.60 -20.72 3.94
N ALA A 605 -8.94 -20.87 5.22
CA ALA A 605 -10.34 -20.92 5.67
C ALA A 605 -11.09 -19.62 5.37
N ALA A 606 -10.45 -18.45 5.62
CA ALA A 606 -11.03 -17.15 5.31
C ALA A 606 -11.28 -16.97 3.80
N PHE A 607 -10.30 -17.36 2.98
CA PHE A 607 -10.39 -17.27 1.53
C PHE A 607 -11.48 -18.18 0.95
N LYS A 608 -11.62 -19.38 1.52
CA LYS A 608 -12.70 -20.31 1.17
C LYS A 608 -14.07 -19.76 1.61
N ASN A 609 -14.18 -19.19 2.80
CA ASN A 609 -15.42 -18.61 3.31
C ASN A 609 -15.93 -17.44 2.45
N TRP A 610 -15.06 -16.76 1.74
CA TRP A 610 -15.45 -15.72 0.78
C TRP A 610 -16.23 -16.26 -0.41
N GLU A 611 -16.14 -17.54 -0.70
CA GLU A 611 -16.97 -18.16 -1.71
C GLU A 611 -18.47 -17.97 -1.42
N GLU A 612 -18.84 -18.05 -0.14
CA GLU A 612 -20.23 -17.89 0.29
C GLU A 612 -20.60 -16.42 0.50
N THR A 613 -19.71 -15.63 1.13
CA THR A 613 -20.00 -14.26 1.56
C THR A 613 -19.92 -13.23 0.43
N THR A 614 -19.24 -13.55 -0.67
CA THR A 614 -19.09 -12.65 -1.82
C THR A 614 -19.93 -13.09 -3.03
N ASP A 615 -20.94 -13.92 -2.83
CA ASP A 615 -21.89 -14.26 -3.88
C ASP A 615 -22.63 -13.01 -4.35
N PRO A 616 -22.59 -12.67 -5.64
CA PRO A 616 -23.26 -11.49 -6.19
C PRO A 616 -24.77 -11.43 -5.87
N ARG A 617 -25.43 -12.59 -5.71
CA ARG A 617 -26.83 -12.66 -5.31
C ARG A 617 -27.07 -12.08 -3.92
N ASN A 618 -26.12 -12.26 -3.00
CA ASN A 618 -26.18 -11.66 -1.67
C ASN A 618 -25.86 -10.16 -1.70
N ALA A 619 -25.10 -9.70 -2.68
CA ALA A 619 -24.79 -8.28 -2.88
C ALA A 619 -26.02 -7.46 -3.34
N LEU A 620 -27.01 -8.10 -3.96
CA LEU A 620 -28.22 -7.45 -4.46
C LEU A 620 -29.34 -7.34 -3.40
N ASN A 621 -29.28 -8.11 -2.32
CA ASN A 621 -30.39 -8.35 -1.40
C ASN A 621 -30.14 -7.75 -0.01
N GLY A 622 -29.88 -6.43 0.13
CA GLY A 622 -29.95 -5.78 1.42
C GLY A 622 -28.80 -4.85 1.80
N ARG A 623 -28.75 -4.47 3.07
CA ARG A 623 -27.85 -3.47 3.67
C ARG A 623 -26.34 -3.73 3.50
N GLN A 624 -25.95 -4.87 3.00
CA GLN A 624 -24.54 -5.25 2.74
C GLN A 624 -24.22 -5.29 1.24
N GLY A 625 -25.12 -4.80 0.41
CA GLY A 625 -24.97 -4.79 -1.03
C GLY A 625 -24.00 -3.73 -1.53
N VAL A 626 -23.63 -3.86 -2.79
CA VAL A 626 -22.75 -2.91 -3.51
C VAL A 626 -23.33 -1.49 -3.46
N ASN A 627 -24.65 -1.34 -3.59
CA ASN A 627 -25.30 -0.03 -3.59
C ASN A 627 -25.12 0.71 -2.27
N GLU A 628 -25.32 0.05 -1.13
CA GLU A 628 -25.09 0.67 0.19
C GLU A 628 -23.64 1.14 0.33
N ARG A 629 -22.71 0.37 -0.13
CA ARG A 629 -21.27 0.73 -0.09
C ARG A 629 -20.95 1.94 -0.97
N ILE A 630 -21.50 1.99 -2.18
CA ILE A 630 -21.33 3.15 -3.07
C ILE A 630 -21.95 4.39 -2.45
N MET A 631 -23.15 4.27 -1.88
CA MET A 631 -23.83 5.38 -1.21
C MET A 631 -23.06 5.86 0.02
N LEU A 632 -22.53 4.96 0.84
CA LEU A 632 -21.70 5.31 2.00
C LEU A 632 -20.44 6.06 1.58
N ARG A 633 -19.77 5.62 0.53
CA ARG A 633 -18.58 6.32 0.02
C ARG A 633 -18.90 7.69 -0.53
N GLU A 634 -20.02 7.80 -1.24
CA GLU A 634 -20.49 9.10 -1.73
C GLU A 634 -20.87 10.04 -0.56
N LEU A 635 -21.48 9.52 0.49
CA LEU A 635 -21.72 10.29 1.72
C LEU A 635 -20.40 10.77 2.34
N LEU A 636 -19.41 9.89 2.51
CA LEU A 636 -18.09 10.24 3.05
C LEU A 636 -17.38 11.31 2.21
N ARG A 637 -17.42 11.16 0.89
CA ARG A 637 -16.89 12.17 -0.03
C ARG A 637 -17.57 13.53 0.13
N ARG A 638 -18.90 13.54 0.22
CA ARG A 638 -19.67 14.77 0.42
C ARG A 638 -19.44 15.42 1.77
N ILE A 639 -19.16 14.63 2.81
CA ILE A 639 -18.72 15.17 4.11
C ILE A 639 -17.43 15.97 3.95
N ASP A 640 -16.41 15.40 3.31
CA ASP A 640 -15.15 16.11 3.06
C ASP A 640 -15.39 17.38 2.23
N MET A 641 -16.14 17.27 1.13
CA MET A 641 -16.49 18.40 0.26
C MET A 641 -17.20 19.52 1.02
N MET A 642 -18.16 19.19 1.88
CA MET A 642 -18.85 20.18 2.70
C MET A 642 -17.92 20.88 3.68
N VAL A 643 -17.04 20.13 4.35
CA VAL A 643 -16.07 20.71 5.28
C VAL A 643 -15.09 21.63 4.56
N LEU A 644 -14.60 21.23 3.38
CA LEU A 644 -13.72 22.07 2.54
C LEU A 644 -14.42 23.39 2.17
N LEU A 645 -15.62 23.30 1.62
CA LEU A 645 -16.36 24.46 1.09
C LEU A 645 -16.80 25.43 2.20
N GLU A 646 -17.41 24.94 3.27
CA GLU A 646 -17.95 25.78 4.37
C GLU A 646 -16.84 26.52 5.14
N ASN A 647 -15.64 25.96 5.19
CA ASN A 647 -14.50 26.55 5.85
C ASN A 647 -13.54 27.26 4.87
N LYS A 648 -13.80 27.20 3.56
CA LYS A 648 -12.95 27.73 2.48
C LYS A 648 -11.52 27.19 2.59
N LEU A 649 -11.40 25.87 2.71
CA LEU A 649 -10.12 25.18 2.80
C LEU A 649 -9.63 24.80 1.40
N ASP A 650 -8.32 24.86 1.20
CA ASP A 650 -7.66 24.39 -0.01
C ASP A 650 -7.34 22.89 0.07
N ALA A 651 -7.05 22.40 1.28
CA ALA A 651 -6.80 20.98 1.53
C ALA A 651 -6.95 20.65 3.02
N PHE A 652 -7.02 19.35 3.30
CA PHE A 652 -6.80 18.81 4.64
C PHE A 652 -5.35 18.41 4.84
N VAL A 653 -4.92 18.42 6.12
CA VAL A 653 -3.66 17.82 6.58
C VAL A 653 -3.93 16.92 7.77
N ARG A 654 -3.25 15.75 7.84
CA ARG A 654 -3.36 14.82 8.95
C ARG A 654 -2.08 14.00 9.15
N LEU A 655 -1.89 13.47 10.33
CA LEU A 655 -0.93 12.38 10.56
C LEU A 655 -1.47 11.10 9.90
N HIS A 656 -0.62 10.33 9.23
CA HIS A 656 -1.08 9.10 8.62
C HIS A 656 -1.42 8.05 9.67
N THR A 657 -0.46 7.69 10.52
CA THR A 657 -0.65 6.73 11.62
C THR A 657 0.20 7.10 12.82
N PRO A 658 -0.32 6.92 14.04
CA PRO A 658 0.35 7.34 15.26
C PRO A 658 1.28 6.28 15.86
N TRP A 659 1.44 5.11 15.25
CA TRP A 659 2.26 4.03 15.79
C TRP A 659 3.35 3.58 14.83
N ALA A 660 4.39 3.02 15.44
CA ALA A 660 5.49 2.39 14.73
C ALA A 660 5.08 1.03 14.10
N PRO A 661 5.77 0.57 13.05
CA PRO A 661 5.56 -0.78 12.53
C PRO A 661 5.92 -1.83 13.58
N GLY A 662 5.14 -2.91 13.61
CA GLY A 662 5.33 -4.00 14.57
C GLY A 662 6.59 -4.83 14.30
N ILE A 663 7.07 -5.51 15.33
CA ILE A 663 8.21 -6.44 15.24
C ILE A 663 7.79 -7.69 14.46
N ILE A 664 8.61 -8.14 13.52
CA ILE A 664 8.34 -9.35 12.73
C ILE A 664 8.27 -10.56 13.64
N GLY A 665 7.31 -11.45 13.39
CA GLY A 665 7.07 -12.64 14.19
C GLY A 665 6.30 -12.39 15.48
N GLN A 666 5.98 -11.14 15.81
CA GLN A 666 5.11 -10.81 16.92
C GLN A 666 3.70 -10.44 16.46
N PRO A 667 2.70 -10.52 17.32
CA PRO A 667 1.36 -10.04 17.02
C PRO A 667 1.37 -8.55 16.69
N HIS A 668 0.44 -8.11 15.85
CA HIS A 668 0.17 -6.71 15.65
C HIS A 668 -1.06 -6.30 16.45
N GLN A 669 -0.97 -5.17 17.13
CA GLN A 669 -2.11 -4.58 17.78
C GLN A 669 -2.85 -3.68 16.79
N TYR A 670 -4.14 -3.96 16.61
CA TYR A 670 -5.08 -2.96 16.14
C TYR A 670 -5.60 -2.21 17.36
N ASP A 671 -5.18 -0.97 17.51
CA ASP A 671 -5.67 -0.12 18.58
C ASP A 671 -7.19 0.12 18.42
N THR A 672 -7.91 0.07 19.54
CA THR A 672 -9.34 0.41 19.59
C THR A 672 -9.61 1.84 19.13
N ILE A 673 -8.67 2.76 19.35
CA ILE A 673 -8.78 4.13 18.82
C ILE A 673 -8.59 4.20 17.33
N HIS A 674 -7.82 3.29 16.72
CA HIS A 674 -7.74 3.23 15.25
C HIS A 674 -9.11 3.04 14.61
N ASN A 675 -9.96 2.24 15.24
CA ASN A 675 -11.36 2.08 14.81
C ASN A 675 -12.20 3.36 15.00
N LEU A 676 -11.76 4.30 15.82
CA LEU A 676 -12.38 5.61 16.01
C LEU A 676 -11.82 6.69 15.06
N ARG A 677 -10.80 6.36 14.25
CA ARG A 677 -10.15 7.25 13.28
C ARG A 677 -10.36 6.78 11.84
N PRO A 678 -11.58 6.73 11.36
CA PRO A 678 -11.87 6.18 10.04
C PRO A 678 -11.33 7.02 8.89
N GLU A 679 -11.04 8.32 9.13
CA GLU A 679 -10.52 9.23 8.11
C GLU A 679 -9.17 8.76 7.53
N SER A 680 -8.39 7.97 8.25
CA SER A 680 -7.17 7.34 7.72
C SER A 680 -7.48 6.25 6.68
N LEU A 681 -8.70 5.74 6.67
CA LEU A 681 -9.12 4.62 5.83
C LEU A 681 -9.98 5.07 4.65
N TYR A 682 -10.86 6.09 4.80
CA TYR A 682 -11.86 6.38 3.79
C TYR A 682 -11.42 7.35 2.69
N GLY A 683 -10.45 8.22 2.91
CA GLY A 683 -10.07 9.26 1.96
C GLY A 683 -9.99 8.78 0.50
N PRO A 684 -9.01 7.91 0.15
CA PRO A 684 -8.95 7.34 -1.18
C PRO A 684 -10.14 6.45 -1.52
N ASN A 685 -10.69 5.71 -0.55
CA ASN A 685 -11.85 4.87 -0.78
C ASN A 685 -13.10 5.65 -1.20
N ALA A 686 -13.18 6.92 -0.85
CA ALA A 686 -14.21 7.84 -1.32
C ALA A 686 -13.84 8.55 -2.64
N GLY A 687 -12.75 8.14 -3.31
CA GLY A 687 -12.29 8.71 -4.56
C GLY A 687 -11.57 10.06 -4.44
N LEU A 688 -11.18 10.46 -3.21
CA LEU A 688 -10.44 11.69 -2.95
C LEU A 688 -8.97 11.52 -3.30
N SER A 689 -8.30 12.62 -3.66
CA SER A 689 -6.87 12.64 -3.93
C SER A 689 -6.06 12.84 -2.65
N GLU A 690 -4.98 12.07 -2.50
CA GLU A 690 -4.07 12.20 -1.35
C GLU A 690 -2.61 12.20 -1.79
N ILE A 691 -1.81 13.02 -1.10
CA ILE A 691 -0.35 13.06 -1.21
C ILE A 691 0.23 12.84 0.17
N LEU A 692 1.12 11.87 0.30
CA LEU A 692 1.84 11.58 1.54
C LEU A 692 3.30 12.00 1.40
N VAL A 693 3.80 12.67 2.45
CA VAL A 693 5.16 13.19 2.51
C VAL A 693 5.82 12.83 3.84
N PRO A 694 7.06 12.31 3.84
CA PRO A 694 7.82 12.12 5.08
C PRO A 694 7.87 13.40 5.93
N ALA A 695 7.60 13.25 7.23
CA ALA A 695 7.44 14.39 8.14
C ALA A 695 8.40 14.37 9.34
N GLY A 696 9.13 13.29 9.54
CA GLY A 696 10.11 13.17 10.60
C GLY A 696 10.38 11.75 11.03
N PHE A 697 11.11 11.62 12.12
CA PHE A 697 11.51 10.35 12.70
C PHE A 697 11.36 10.38 14.21
N VAL A 698 11.14 9.24 14.82
CA VAL A 698 11.16 9.03 16.27
C VAL A 698 12.18 7.95 16.63
N THR A 699 13.02 8.23 17.61
CA THR A 699 14.06 7.31 18.11
C THR A 699 13.62 6.50 19.32
N THR A 700 12.38 6.68 19.75
CA THR A 700 11.81 5.98 20.91
C THR A 700 10.41 5.51 20.58
N THR A 701 10.13 4.24 20.85
CA THR A 701 8.80 3.63 20.75
C THR A 701 8.46 2.93 22.04
N TYR A 702 7.19 2.55 22.23
CA TYR A 702 6.73 1.74 23.34
C TYR A 702 5.95 0.56 22.76
N ASP A 703 6.69 -0.49 22.45
CA ASP A 703 6.12 -1.67 21.83
C ASP A 703 5.22 -2.42 22.82
N PRO A 704 4.01 -2.82 22.44
CA PRO A 704 3.11 -3.54 23.31
C PRO A 704 3.68 -4.92 23.66
N VAL A 705 3.35 -5.41 24.86
CA VAL A 705 3.65 -6.78 25.30
C VAL A 705 2.44 -7.65 25.01
N PHE A 706 2.68 -8.81 24.41
CA PHE A 706 1.63 -9.75 24.05
C PHE A 706 1.70 -11.00 24.94
N THR A 707 0.54 -11.42 25.44
CA THR A 707 0.39 -12.65 26.20
C THR A 707 -0.78 -13.45 25.65
N LEU A 708 -0.67 -14.78 25.60
CA LEU A 708 -1.81 -15.62 25.27
C LEU A 708 -2.89 -15.50 26.37
N ASN A 709 -4.15 -15.54 25.94
CA ASN A 709 -5.28 -15.66 26.85
C ASN A 709 -5.29 -17.05 27.55
N SER A 710 -6.20 -17.22 28.49
CA SER A 710 -6.24 -18.47 29.35
C SER A 710 -6.45 -19.75 28.54
N ASP A 711 -7.11 -19.70 27.41
CA ASP A 711 -7.37 -20.85 26.56
C ASP A 711 -6.35 -20.98 25.40
N SER A 712 -5.30 -20.15 25.39
CA SER A 712 -4.22 -20.13 24.39
C SER A 712 -4.70 -19.94 22.94
N THR A 713 -5.87 -19.37 22.74
CA THR A 713 -6.45 -19.17 21.42
C THR A 713 -6.11 -17.80 20.82
N ARG A 714 -5.76 -16.81 21.66
CA ARG A 714 -5.56 -15.42 21.21
C ARG A 714 -4.50 -14.68 22.02
N TYR A 715 -3.80 -13.77 21.38
CA TYR A 715 -2.93 -12.83 22.05
C TYR A 715 -3.71 -11.63 22.58
N ILE A 716 -3.42 -11.25 23.82
CA ILE A 716 -3.90 -10.02 24.44
C ILE A 716 -2.73 -9.06 24.52
N SER A 717 -2.90 -7.85 24.03
CA SER A 717 -1.88 -6.82 24.14
C SER A 717 -1.99 -6.03 25.44
N LYS A 718 -0.84 -5.64 25.99
CA LYS A 718 -0.74 -4.67 27.06
C LYS A 718 0.21 -3.56 26.65
N ALA A 719 -0.18 -2.31 26.89
CA ALA A 719 0.71 -1.17 26.67
C ALA A 719 1.99 -1.33 27.51
N SER A 720 3.13 -1.16 26.88
CA SER A 720 4.42 -1.12 27.57
C SER A 720 4.67 0.25 28.16
N LYS A 721 5.30 0.31 29.33
CA LYS A 721 5.86 1.53 29.90
C LYS A 721 7.37 1.63 29.66
N ASN A 722 7.98 0.57 29.14
CA ASN A 722 9.40 0.51 28.84
C ASN A 722 9.66 1.01 27.42
N PRO A 723 10.53 2.01 27.25
CA PRO A 723 10.88 2.49 25.93
C PRO A 723 11.75 1.46 25.17
N THR A 724 11.51 1.35 23.87
CA THR A 724 12.42 0.73 22.91
C THR A 724 13.15 1.84 22.16
N TYR A 725 14.46 1.82 22.19
CA TYR A 725 15.29 2.81 21.52
C TYR A 725 15.66 2.31 20.13
N ILE A 726 15.52 3.18 19.13
CA ILE A 726 15.82 2.91 17.73
C ILE A 726 17.02 3.76 17.34
N ASP A 727 17.97 3.17 16.64
CA ASP A 727 19.14 3.87 16.13
C ASP A 727 18.77 5.04 15.21
N ALA A 728 19.59 6.06 15.20
CA ALA A 728 19.35 7.23 14.34
C ALA A 728 19.31 6.83 12.85
N PRO A 729 18.40 7.39 12.07
CA PRO A 729 17.50 8.50 12.36
C PRO A 729 16.25 8.16 13.16
N GLY A 730 15.98 6.88 13.43
CA GLY A 730 14.75 6.40 14.06
C GLY A 730 13.74 5.88 13.03
N LEU A 731 12.50 5.67 13.45
CA LEU A 731 11.40 5.22 12.61
C LEU A 731 10.64 6.41 12.02
N PRO A 732 10.37 6.43 10.71
CA PRO A 732 9.74 7.55 10.05
C PRO A 732 8.23 7.62 10.32
N PHE A 733 7.70 8.85 10.24
CA PHE A 733 6.28 9.12 10.12
C PHE A 733 6.03 10.17 9.03
N SER A 734 4.79 10.28 8.57
CA SER A 734 4.43 11.13 7.44
C SER A 734 3.16 11.92 7.67
N LEU A 735 3.07 13.08 7.02
CA LEU A 735 1.83 13.83 6.87
C LEU A 735 1.16 13.50 5.55
N VAL A 736 -0.16 13.51 5.57
CA VAL A 736 -1.01 13.33 4.39
C VAL A 736 -1.76 14.61 4.12
N PHE A 737 -1.70 15.05 2.87
CA PHE A 737 -2.50 16.15 2.34
C PHE A 737 -3.61 15.55 1.49
N ARG A 738 -4.86 16.02 1.66
CA ARG A 738 -6.05 15.49 0.99
C ARG A 738 -6.92 16.61 0.46
N SER A 739 -7.43 16.46 -0.76
CA SER A 739 -8.36 17.40 -1.35
C SER A 739 -9.34 16.70 -2.29
N GLU A 740 -10.24 17.47 -2.88
CA GLU A 740 -11.24 16.99 -3.84
C GLU A 740 -10.60 16.58 -5.18
N PRO A 741 -11.27 15.70 -5.96
CA PRO A 741 -10.85 15.38 -7.31
C PRO A 741 -10.79 16.61 -8.20
N GLY A 742 -9.74 16.71 -9.03
CA GLY A 742 -9.54 17.83 -9.95
C GLY A 742 -8.82 19.04 -9.34
N THR A 743 -8.25 18.87 -8.13
CA THR A 743 -7.40 19.88 -7.46
C THR A 743 -6.01 19.34 -7.13
N GLU A 744 -5.58 18.29 -7.81
CA GLU A 744 -4.29 17.65 -7.57
C GLU A 744 -3.10 18.58 -7.82
N ASP A 745 -3.24 19.56 -8.68
CA ASP A 745 -2.25 20.60 -8.96
C ASP A 745 -2.03 21.50 -7.73
N ILE A 746 -3.10 21.96 -7.07
CA ILE A 746 -3.06 22.74 -5.85
C ILE A 746 -2.52 21.88 -4.72
N LEU A 747 -2.99 20.64 -4.60
CA LEU A 747 -2.56 19.69 -3.59
C LEU A 747 -1.06 19.40 -3.71
N LEU A 748 -0.57 19.20 -4.94
CA LEU A 748 0.85 18.97 -5.22
C LEU A 748 1.70 20.21 -4.89
N LYS A 749 1.22 21.42 -5.22
CA LYS A 749 1.90 22.64 -4.83
C LYS A 749 2.06 22.77 -3.32
N ILE A 750 0.99 22.49 -2.56
CA ILE A 750 1.01 22.53 -1.08
C ILE A 750 2.01 21.50 -0.55
N ALA A 751 1.89 20.26 -0.97
CA ALA A 751 2.70 19.16 -0.47
C ALA A 751 4.18 19.30 -0.87
N SER A 752 4.49 19.74 -2.10
CA SER A 752 5.87 19.97 -2.54
C SER A 752 6.50 21.18 -1.85
N THR A 753 5.74 22.24 -1.56
CA THR A 753 6.20 23.36 -0.75
C THR A 753 6.58 22.89 0.66
N TYR A 754 5.72 22.07 1.29
CA TYR A 754 6.01 21.46 2.57
C TYR A 754 7.26 20.56 2.49
N GLN A 755 7.34 19.65 1.51
CA GLN A 755 8.47 18.73 1.36
C GLN A 755 9.80 19.48 1.25
N LYS A 756 9.87 20.51 0.39
CA LYS A 756 11.09 21.31 0.20
C LYS A 756 11.44 22.16 1.41
N ALA A 757 10.44 22.63 2.16
CA ALA A 757 10.66 23.40 3.39
C ALA A 757 11.10 22.50 4.56
N SER A 758 10.51 21.32 4.71
CA SER A 758 10.79 20.41 5.83
C SER A 758 12.03 19.56 5.62
N ASN A 759 12.25 19.08 4.39
CA ASN A 759 13.37 18.21 3.98
C ASN A 759 13.59 17.03 4.95
N ARG A 760 12.53 16.26 5.20
CA ARG A 760 12.52 15.22 6.25
C ARG A 760 12.93 13.84 5.78
N ARG A 761 13.06 13.59 4.46
CA ARG A 761 13.57 12.30 4.01
C ARG A 761 15.05 12.15 4.38
N ILE A 762 15.37 11.04 4.99
CA ILE A 762 16.74 10.57 5.25
C ILE A 762 16.83 9.16 4.65
N SER A 763 17.84 8.90 3.84
CA SER A 763 18.09 7.55 3.30
C SER A 763 18.38 6.56 4.43
N PRO A 764 17.89 5.31 4.34
CA PRO A 764 18.19 4.31 5.35
C PRO A 764 19.71 4.09 5.49
N PRO A 765 20.28 4.18 6.70
CA PRO A 765 21.74 4.26 6.88
C PRO A 765 22.51 3.03 6.37
N ASN A 766 21.89 1.85 6.48
CA ASN A 766 22.55 0.57 6.17
C ASN A 766 22.45 0.18 4.68
N PHE A 767 21.81 1.00 3.85
CA PHE A 767 21.54 0.73 2.44
C PHE A 767 22.22 1.76 1.51
N GLY A 768 23.38 2.24 1.90
CA GLY A 768 24.20 3.17 1.15
C GLY A 768 24.75 2.61 -0.15
N PRO A 769 25.68 3.33 -0.82
CA PRO A 769 26.39 2.82 -1.99
C PRO A 769 27.14 1.52 -1.67
N LEU A 770 27.15 0.59 -2.63
CA LEU A 770 27.99 -0.59 -2.52
C LEU A 770 29.47 -0.17 -2.59
N SER A 771 30.30 -0.80 -1.77
CA SER A 771 31.78 -0.64 -1.90
C SER A 771 32.23 -1.21 -3.25
N THR A 772 32.88 -0.37 -4.05
CA THR A 772 33.48 -0.75 -5.33
C THR A 772 34.68 -1.66 -5.10
#